data_6dccc8874c1a25cd868e9e5e4284005b
#
_entry.id   6dccc8874c1a25cd868e9e5e4284005b
#
_cell.length_a   1.000
_cell.length_b   1.000
_cell.length_c   1.000
_cell.angle_alpha   90.00
_cell.angle_beta   90.00
_cell.angle_gamma   90.00
#
_symmetry.space_group_name_H-M   'P 1'
#
loop_
_entity.id
_entity.type
_entity.pdbx_description
1 polymer ?
#
loop_
_entity_poly.entity_id
_entity_poly.type
_entity_poly.pdbx_seq_one_letter_code
_entity_poly.pdbx_strand_id
1 'polypeptide(L)'
;MVTTHNLGFPRIGAKRELKFGLERYWKGESSRDELKALGAELRRRHWHDQRDLDLAPIGDFAFYDQVLDMSFTLGNLPKRVQDFHGDALDNYFRVARGRSAQSTEEHAACCGGVAAGEMTKWFDTNYHYIVPEFHADTNFSLDPSRLLQQLAEATEQGVNAKPVILGPVTYLWLGKAKDDSDRLALLPKLLPVYGALLDTLTAQGVEWVQIDEPILVTELDAEWRQAFRIAYEALETRRIKLLLATYFGQLQDNLTLAASLPVDGLHIDAINARDEADALVRELPPERVLSVGAINGRNIWKTDLNAALDWLEPLAKQLGDRLWLAPSCSLLHVPVDLASEEKLDAEIRSWLAFALQKLDELKVLATALNEGRDKVADALAANAAAIDSRRRSPRVNNPAVKAALARIDAPLGNRASPYTQRASKQSARLNLPAFPTTTIGSFPQTADIRQARSRFKAGALDEAGYRAAMQAEIERSVREQESLELDVLVHGEAERNDMVEYFGEQLDGYAFSQFGWVQSYGSRCVKPPILFGDISRPKAMTVEWIAYAQSLTDKPMKGMLTGPVTILNWSFVRDDQPRSVSCYQLALAIRDEVLDLEKAGVRVIQIDEAALREGLPLRRAQWSDYLKWAVESFRITANGVQDDTQIHTHMCYSEFNDIIASIADMDADVITIETSRSDMELLDAFDTFKYPNEIGPGVYDIHSPNIPTQDHIVGLMRKAAERIPAERLWVNPDCGLKTRQWEEVIPALTNMVAAAKTLRSQVR
;
A
#
# COMPACT_ATOMS: atom_id res chain seq x y z
N MET A 1 1.71 -4.15 38.35
CA MET A 1 0.74 -3.50 37.48
C MET A 1 1.23 -3.57 36.02
N VAL A 2 0.33 -3.76 35.07
CA VAL A 2 0.70 -3.74 33.64
C VAL A 2 1.05 -2.33 33.19
N THR A 3 2.00 -2.19 32.29
CA THR A 3 2.45 -0.92 31.70
C THR A 3 1.86 -0.78 30.31
N THR A 4 1.33 0.40 29.98
CA THR A 4 0.81 0.71 28.66
C THR A 4 1.79 1.55 27.86
N HIS A 5 1.89 1.26 26.56
CA HIS A 5 2.70 2.07 25.65
C HIS A 5 2.18 1.98 24.23
N ASN A 6 2.76 2.76 23.33
CA ASN A 6 2.44 2.77 21.91
C ASN A 6 3.74 2.63 21.11
N LEU A 7 3.65 2.02 19.93
CA LEU A 7 4.81 1.82 19.07
C LEU A 7 5.02 2.96 18.07
N GLY A 8 4.02 3.76 17.84
CA GLY A 8 4.04 4.90 16.94
C GLY A 8 2.63 5.46 16.74
N PHE A 9 2.55 6.66 16.22
CA PHE A 9 1.30 7.40 16.07
C PHE A 9 1.18 7.99 14.66
N PRO A 10 -0.04 8.21 14.11
CA PRO A 10 -0.20 8.86 12.81
C PRO A 10 0.44 10.26 12.80
N ARG A 11 1.09 10.62 11.69
CA ARG A 11 1.87 11.87 11.58
C ARG A 11 1.13 12.98 10.90
N ILE A 12 0.21 12.61 10.00
CA ILE A 12 -0.39 13.55 9.03
C ILE A 12 -1.37 14.53 9.66
N GLY A 13 -1.79 14.31 10.91
CA GLY A 13 -2.86 15.05 11.57
C GLY A 13 -4.24 14.55 11.18
N ALA A 14 -5.26 14.85 12.01
CA ALA A 14 -6.63 14.37 11.81
C ALA A 14 -7.25 14.86 10.48
N LYS A 15 -6.81 16.00 9.98
CA LYS A 15 -7.28 16.62 8.72
C LYS A 15 -6.16 16.78 7.69
N ARG A 16 -5.15 15.97 7.74
CA ARG A 16 -3.99 15.98 6.83
C ARG A 16 -3.19 17.29 6.87
N GLU A 17 -3.06 17.91 8.03
CA GLU A 17 -2.36 19.18 8.19
C GLU A 17 -0.92 19.10 7.69
N LEU A 18 -0.23 18.00 7.99
CA LEU A 18 1.16 17.79 7.52
C LEU A 18 1.26 17.74 6.00
N LYS A 19 0.31 17.06 5.34
CA LYS A 19 0.26 17.00 3.88
C LYS A 19 0.25 18.39 3.26
N PHE A 20 -0.66 19.22 3.69
CA PHE A 20 -0.82 20.56 3.14
C PHE A 20 0.36 21.47 3.49
N GLY A 21 0.92 21.33 4.70
CA GLY A 21 2.12 22.04 5.11
C GLY A 21 3.33 21.72 4.25
N LEU A 22 3.58 20.43 3.98
CA LEU A 22 4.65 19.96 3.11
C LEU A 22 4.49 20.48 1.69
N GLU A 23 3.29 20.37 1.13
CA GLU A 23 3.03 20.80 -0.25
C GLU A 23 3.20 22.31 -0.44
N ARG A 24 2.74 23.13 0.54
CA ARG A 24 2.97 24.58 0.52
C ARG A 24 4.46 24.92 0.61
N TYR A 25 5.20 24.23 1.46
CA TYR A 25 6.65 24.44 1.58
C TYR A 25 7.37 24.09 0.27
N TRP A 26 7.05 22.97 -0.35
CA TRP A 26 7.68 22.57 -1.61
C TRP A 26 7.34 23.49 -2.79
N LYS A 27 6.20 24.17 -2.73
CA LYS A 27 5.80 25.19 -3.71
C LYS A 27 6.40 26.57 -3.45
N GLY A 28 7.09 26.76 -2.33
CA GLY A 28 7.63 28.04 -1.91
C GLY A 28 6.58 28.99 -1.31
N GLU A 29 5.40 28.48 -0.95
CA GLU A 29 4.30 29.28 -0.38
C GLU A 29 4.42 29.44 1.14
N SER A 30 5.28 28.70 1.80
CA SER A 30 5.57 28.80 3.23
C SER A 30 7.06 28.66 3.51
N SER A 31 7.49 29.19 4.66
CA SER A 31 8.89 29.14 5.08
C SER A 31 9.24 27.81 5.75
N ARG A 32 10.54 27.54 5.86
CA ARG A 32 11.07 26.41 6.61
C ARG A 32 10.66 26.46 8.07
N ASP A 33 10.70 27.63 8.69
CA ASP A 33 10.31 27.83 10.08
C ASP A 33 8.84 27.55 10.31
N GLU A 34 7.97 27.92 9.38
CA GLU A 34 6.54 27.60 9.42
C GLU A 34 6.31 26.08 9.35
N LEU A 35 7.04 25.37 8.50
CA LEU A 35 6.95 23.91 8.41
C LEU A 35 7.44 23.23 9.69
N LYS A 36 8.58 23.68 10.24
CA LYS A 36 9.11 23.17 11.51
C LYS A 36 8.14 23.42 12.67
N ALA A 37 7.51 24.60 12.71
CA ALA A 37 6.50 24.94 13.72
C ALA A 37 5.25 24.05 13.60
N LEU A 38 4.81 23.75 12.39
CA LEU A 38 3.71 22.80 12.16
C LEU A 38 4.05 21.40 12.67
N GLY A 39 5.25 20.93 12.40
CA GLY A 39 5.73 19.64 12.90
C GLY A 39 5.74 19.58 14.43
N ALA A 40 6.25 20.62 15.09
CA ALA A 40 6.25 20.75 16.54
C ALA A 40 4.82 20.77 17.12
N GLU A 41 3.90 21.49 16.50
CA GLU A 41 2.50 21.55 16.92
C GLU A 41 1.79 20.19 16.77
N LEU A 42 2.03 19.49 15.68
CA LEU A 42 1.48 18.15 15.49
C LEU A 42 2.03 17.17 16.53
N ARG A 43 3.33 17.20 16.82
CA ARG A 43 3.92 16.36 17.87
C ARG A 43 3.31 16.67 19.23
N ARG A 44 3.21 17.96 19.59
CA ARG A 44 2.57 18.39 20.84
C ARG A 44 1.16 17.85 20.97
N ARG A 45 0.37 17.96 19.94
CA ARG A 45 -1.02 17.46 19.89
C ARG A 45 -1.06 15.94 20.04
N HIS A 46 -0.21 15.23 19.34
CA HIS A 46 -0.17 13.78 19.37
C HIS A 46 0.27 13.25 20.75
N TRP A 47 1.22 13.87 21.40
CA TRP A 47 1.59 13.50 22.76
C TRP A 47 0.49 13.81 23.79
N HIS A 48 -0.22 14.90 23.61
CA HIS A 48 -1.40 15.19 24.44
C HIS A 48 -2.47 14.10 24.28
N ASP A 49 -2.70 13.63 23.06
CA ASP A 49 -3.64 12.55 22.77
C ASP A 49 -3.21 11.22 23.41
N GLN A 50 -1.92 11.04 23.65
CA GLN A 50 -1.32 9.84 24.27
C GLN A 50 -1.02 9.99 25.77
N ARG A 51 -1.50 11.04 26.42
CA ARG A 51 -1.17 11.40 27.80
C ARG A 51 -1.52 10.33 28.84
N ASP A 52 -2.47 9.47 28.55
CA ASP A 52 -2.89 8.41 29.48
C ASP A 52 -2.02 7.14 29.40
N LEU A 53 -1.06 7.10 28.49
CA LEU A 53 -0.10 6.00 28.40
C LEU A 53 1.01 6.15 29.44
N ASP A 54 1.50 5.02 29.97
CA ASP A 54 2.67 5.03 30.85
C ASP A 54 3.94 5.45 30.10
N LEU A 55 4.08 5.05 28.83
CA LEU A 55 5.17 5.45 27.95
C LEU A 55 4.61 5.85 26.60
N ALA A 56 5.01 7.00 26.10
CA ALA A 56 4.64 7.48 24.76
C ALA A 56 5.86 7.46 23.81
N PRO A 57 5.66 7.11 22.53
CA PRO A 57 6.76 7.10 21.58
C PRO A 57 7.20 8.51 21.22
N ILE A 58 8.51 8.69 21.03
CA ILE A 58 9.11 9.85 20.41
C ILE A 58 10.04 9.40 19.28
N GLY A 59 10.31 10.25 18.31
CA GLY A 59 11.16 9.91 17.17
C GLY A 59 10.42 9.16 16.05
N ASP A 60 9.19 8.76 16.27
CA ASP A 60 8.31 8.16 15.26
C ASP A 60 7.72 9.19 14.30
N PHE A 61 7.69 10.46 14.67
CA PHE A 61 7.29 11.53 13.77
C PHE A 61 8.38 11.78 12.72
N ALA A 62 7.99 11.82 11.45
CA ALA A 62 8.84 12.14 10.32
C ALA A 62 8.14 13.12 9.38
N PHE A 63 8.86 14.06 8.81
CA PHE A 63 8.31 14.94 7.77
C PHE A 63 8.04 14.20 6.46
N TYR A 64 8.76 13.13 6.21
CA TYR A 64 8.57 12.34 4.98
C TYR A 64 8.52 10.84 5.24
N ASP A 65 9.58 10.27 5.83
CA ASP A 65 9.71 8.84 6.04
C ASP A 65 10.64 8.50 7.22
N GLN A 66 10.22 7.55 8.04
CA GLN A 66 10.98 7.12 9.23
C GLN A 66 12.30 6.41 8.90
N VAL A 67 12.35 5.68 7.79
CA VAL A 67 13.58 5.00 7.36
C VAL A 67 14.58 6.03 6.85
N LEU A 68 14.11 7.03 6.11
CA LEU A 68 14.93 8.16 5.69
C LEU A 68 15.46 8.95 6.90
N ASP A 69 14.64 9.17 7.92
CA ASP A 69 15.07 9.79 9.18
C ASP A 69 16.21 8.99 9.82
N MET A 70 16.10 7.66 9.82
CA MET A 70 17.15 6.81 10.35
C MET A 70 18.43 6.90 9.52
N SER A 71 18.34 6.97 8.20
CA SER A 71 19.50 7.19 7.33
C SER A 71 20.22 8.50 7.67
N PHE A 72 19.49 9.58 7.92
CA PHE A 72 20.09 10.86 8.35
C PHE A 72 20.71 10.77 9.73
N THR A 73 20.06 10.10 10.67
CA THR A 73 20.61 9.86 12.01
C THR A 73 21.92 9.07 11.97
N LEU A 74 22.03 8.12 11.06
CA LEU A 74 23.22 7.27 10.89
C LEU A 74 24.27 7.88 9.94
N GLY A 75 23.99 9.05 9.36
CA GLY A 75 24.91 9.71 8.44
C GLY A 75 25.05 8.98 7.10
N ASN A 76 24.09 8.16 6.73
CA ASN A 76 24.08 7.45 5.45
C ASN A 76 23.32 8.21 4.40
N LEU A 77 24.00 9.11 3.71
CA LEU A 77 23.44 9.88 2.59
C LEU A 77 23.82 9.24 1.26
N PRO A 78 22.89 9.20 0.29
CA PRO A 78 23.21 8.73 -1.06
C PRO A 78 24.32 9.59 -1.71
N LYS A 79 25.21 8.97 -2.48
CA LYS A 79 26.32 9.67 -3.13
C LYS A 79 25.88 10.83 -4.01
N ARG A 80 24.70 10.73 -4.63
CA ARG A 80 24.14 11.77 -5.51
C ARG A 80 23.80 13.08 -4.81
N VAL A 81 23.75 13.11 -3.47
CA VAL A 81 23.39 14.30 -2.68
C VAL A 81 24.50 14.75 -1.72
N GLN A 82 25.66 14.11 -1.72
CA GLN A 82 26.75 14.40 -0.76
C GLN A 82 27.33 15.81 -0.94
N ASP A 83 27.30 16.36 -2.15
CA ASP A 83 27.82 17.69 -2.47
C ASP A 83 26.84 18.85 -2.21
N PHE A 84 25.73 18.56 -1.55
CA PHE A 84 24.73 19.58 -1.22
C PHE A 84 25.18 20.41 -0.01
N HIS A 85 25.21 21.74 -0.18
CA HIS A 85 25.69 22.71 0.81
C HIS A 85 24.56 23.54 1.45
N GLY A 86 23.30 23.19 1.24
CA GLY A 86 22.15 23.89 1.77
C GLY A 86 21.69 23.35 3.14
N ASP A 87 20.46 23.70 3.53
CA ASP A 87 19.86 23.25 4.78
C ASP A 87 19.62 21.74 4.78
N ALA A 88 19.79 21.12 5.94
CA ALA A 88 19.61 19.68 6.13
C ALA A 88 18.20 19.21 5.77
N LEU A 89 17.16 19.99 6.09
CA LEU A 89 15.77 19.63 5.75
C LEU A 89 15.53 19.65 4.25
N ASP A 90 16.09 20.61 3.53
CA ASP A 90 16.01 20.66 2.07
C ASP A 90 16.73 19.48 1.43
N ASN A 91 17.88 19.09 1.97
CA ASN A 91 18.58 17.89 1.52
C ASN A 91 17.78 16.61 1.80
N TYR A 92 17.12 16.54 2.94
CA TYR A 92 16.23 15.45 3.31
C TYR A 92 15.13 15.25 2.25
N PHE A 93 14.44 16.31 1.86
CA PHE A 93 13.44 16.23 0.78
C PHE A 93 14.05 15.94 -0.58
N ARG A 94 15.26 16.41 -0.83
CA ARG A 94 16.00 16.16 -2.06
C ARG A 94 16.34 14.68 -2.22
N VAL A 95 16.74 14.01 -1.15
CA VAL A 95 16.95 12.54 -1.17
C VAL A 95 15.66 11.81 -1.54
N ALA A 96 14.54 12.21 -0.93
CA ALA A 96 13.27 11.53 -1.12
C ALA A 96 12.67 11.79 -2.51
N ARG A 97 12.60 13.04 -2.91
CA ARG A 97 11.82 13.51 -4.08
C ARG A 97 12.65 13.78 -5.32
N GLY A 98 13.96 13.87 -5.17
CA GLY A 98 14.82 14.32 -6.23
C GLY A 98 14.65 15.82 -6.52
N ARG A 99 15.31 16.30 -7.56
CA ARG A 99 15.20 17.67 -8.04
C ARG A 99 15.39 17.72 -9.55
N SER A 100 14.49 18.39 -10.25
CA SER A 100 14.65 18.70 -11.68
C SER A 100 15.76 19.73 -11.87
N ALA A 101 16.54 19.62 -12.94
CA ALA A 101 17.45 20.68 -13.36
C ALA A 101 16.60 21.91 -13.70
N GLN A 102 16.82 23.03 -12.98
CA GLN A 102 16.19 24.29 -13.35
C GLN A 102 16.94 24.91 -14.52
N SER A 103 16.24 25.23 -15.58
CA SER A 103 16.77 25.80 -16.82
C SER A 103 16.97 27.35 -16.76
N THR A 104 17.47 27.87 -15.63
CA THR A 104 17.87 29.30 -15.56
C THR A 104 19.38 29.40 -15.59
N GLU A 105 19.88 30.14 -16.56
CA GLU A 105 21.31 30.30 -16.86
C GLU A 105 22.19 30.79 -15.70
N GLU A 106 21.62 31.34 -14.64
CA GLU A 106 22.36 31.89 -13.49
C GLU A 106 22.75 30.86 -12.41
N HIS A 107 22.21 29.64 -12.45
CA HIS A 107 22.49 28.61 -11.44
C HIS A 107 22.94 27.26 -12.03
N ALA A 108 23.34 27.23 -13.30
CA ALA A 108 23.68 26.01 -14.01
C ALA A 108 24.91 25.25 -13.49
N ALA A 109 25.75 25.90 -12.68
CA ALA A 109 27.03 25.32 -12.23
C ALA A 109 26.93 24.50 -10.93
N CYS A 110 25.87 24.66 -10.10
CA CYS A 110 25.75 23.97 -8.81
C CYS A 110 24.51 23.07 -8.64
N CYS A 111 23.63 23.01 -9.61
CA CYS A 111 22.30 22.37 -9.44
C CYS A 111 21.91 21.43 -10.59
N GLY A 112 22.74 20.46 -10.90
CA GLY A 112 22.32 19.35 -11.77
C GLY A 112 21.08 18.65 -11.21
N GLY A 113 20.24 18.07 -12.08
CA GLY A 113 19.12 17.25 -11.66
C GLY A 113 19.57 16.12 -10.74
N VAL A 114 18.78 15.83 -9.71
CA VAL A 114 19.03 14.73 -8.77
C VAL A 114 17.85 13.76 -8.83
N ALA A 115 18.15 12.47 -9.02
CA ALA A 115 17.12 11.44 -9.05
C ALA A 115 16.45 11.29 -7.68
N ALA A 116 15.14 11.03 -7.68
CA ALA A 116 14.41 10.66 -6.48
C ALA A 116 14.92 9.34 -5.91
N GLY A 117 14.77 9.15 -4.59
CA GLY A 117 15.03 7.90 -3.93
C GLY A 117 14.08 6.79 -4.39
N GLU A 118 14.57 5.57 -4.44
CA GLU A 118 13.71 4.42 -4.64
C GLU A 118 12.76 4.26 -3.46
N MET A 119 11.50 4.00 -3.75
CA MET A 119 10.49 3.68 -2.73
C MET A 119 10.02 2.25 -2.89
N THR A 120 9.78 1.59 -1.77
CA THR A 120 9.12 0.28 -1.74
C THR A 120 8.22 0.17 -0.53
N LYS A 121 7.37 -0.84 -0.51
CA LYS A 121 6.41 -1.06 0.58
C LYS A 121 7.10 -1.37 1.90
N TRP A 122 6.57 -0.78 2.96
CA TRP A 122 6.89 -1.12 4.33
C TRP A 122 6.20 -2.45 4.67
N PHE A 123 6.91 -3.55 4.43
CA PHE A 123 6.41 -4.92 4.58
C PHE A 123 5.14 -5.16 3.74
N ASP A 124 4.09 -5.69 4.31
CA ASP A 124 2.81 -5.93 3.63
C ASP A 124 1.78 -4.81 3.83
N THR A 125 2.23 -3.63 4.26
CA THR A 125 1.39 -2.44 4.46
C THR A 125 1.26 -1.60 3.18
N ASN A 126 0.38 -0.61 3.20
CA ASN A 126 0.28 0.38 2.13
C ASN A 126 1.24 1.57 2.29
N TYR A 127 1.98 1.61 3.40
CA TYR A 127 3.02 2.61 3.62
C TYR A 127 4.28 2.26 2.83
N HIS A 128 4.93 3.27 2.26
CA HIS A 128 6.15 3.13 1.48
C HIS A 128 7.28 3.90 2.14
N TYR A 129 8.48 3.34 2.11
CA TYR A 129 9.67 3.96 2.66
C TYR A 129 10.71 4.23 1.57
N ILE A 130 11.62 5.18 1.84
CA ILE A 130 12.76 5.48 0.99
C ILE A 130 13.87 4.46 1.28
N VAL A 131 14.25 3.72 0.25
CA VAL A 131 15.24 2.63 0.37
C VAL A 131 16.62 3.20 0.66
N PRO A 132 17.26 2.82 1.78
CA PRO A 132 18.65 3.19 2.05
C PRO A 132 19.60 2.66 0.96
N GLU A 133 20.58 3.47 0.59
CA GLU A 133 21.54 3.11 -0.43
C GLU A 133 22.90 2.81 0.21
N PHE A 134 23.47 1.67 -0.17
CA PHE A 134 24.76 1.22 0.35
C PHE A 134 25.77 0.99 -0.77
N HIS A 135 27.05 1.17 -0.42
CA HIS A 135 28.21 0.80 -1.21
C HIS A 135 29.21 0.08 -0.30
N ALA A 136 30.17 -0.60 -0.88
CA ALA A 136 31.23 -1.27 -0.09
C ALA A 136 32.01 -0.30 0.81
N ASP A 137 32.15 0.95 0.36
CA ASP A 137 32.85 2.02 1.07
C ASP A 137 31.94 2.90 1.94
N THR A 138 30.68 2.54 2.13
CA THR A 138 29.75 3.28 2.99
C THR A 138 30.31 3.41 4.40
N ASN A 139 30.30 4.61 4.95
CA ASN A 139 30.62 4.92 6.32
C ASN A 139 29.43 5.55 7.01
N PHE A 140 29.33 5.35 8.31
CA PHE A 140 28.26 5.88 9.15
C PHE A 140 28.84 6.90 10.14
N SER A 141 28.04 7.91 10.45
CA SER A 141 28.34 8.91 11.46
C SER A 141 27.07 9.33 12.18
N LEU A 142 27.13 9.51 13.49
CA LEU A 142 25.97 9.85 14.28
C LEU A 142 25.57 11.31 14.11
N ASP A 143 24.32 11.55 13.75
CA ASP A 143 23.64 12.85 13.89
C ASP A 143 22.34 12.65 14.67
N PRO A 144 22.35 12.82 16.02
CA PRO A 144 21.17 12.61 16.85
C PRO A 144 20.27 13.83 16.97
N SER A 145 20.56 14.92 16.27
CA SER A 145 19.94 16.24 16.49
C SER A 145 18.41 16.21 16.39
N ARG A 146 17.85 15.55 15.41
CA ARG A 146 16.39 15.41 15.23
C ARG A 146 15.76 14.69 16.42
N LEU A 147 16.33 13.56 16.82
CA LEU A 147 15.79 12.76 17.91
C LEU A 147 15.90 13.49 19.25
N LEU A 148 17.04 14.14 19.49
CA LEU A 148 17.25 14.94 20.70
C LEU A 148 16.31 16.16 20.77
N GLN A 149 16.03 16.80 19.65
CA GLN A 149 15.06 17.89 19.60
C GLN A 149 13.65 17.40 20.01
N GLN A 150 13.20 16.29 19.44
CA GLN A 150 11.90 15.71 19.78
C GLN A 150 11.86 15.25 21.25
N LEU A 151 12.94 14.70 21.76
CA LEU A 151 13.06 14.33 23.18
C LEU A 151 12.95 15.55 24.08
N ALA A 152 13.62 16.65 23.75
CA ALA A 152 13.55 17.90 24.52
C ALA A 152 12.12 18.48 24.52
N GLU A 153 11.47 18.52 23.38
CA GLU A 153 10.06 18.95 23.25
C GLU A 153 9.14 18.09 24.15
N ALA A 154 9.31 16.77 24.14
CA ALA A 154 8.51 15.85 24.94
C ALA A 154 8.77 16.06 26.44
N THR A 155 10.01 16.27 26.83
CA THR A 155 10.41 16.52 28.23
C THR A 155 9.77 17.80 28.75
N GLU A 156 9.76 18.89 27.98
CA GLU A 156 9.11 20.15 28.33
C GLU A 156 7.60 19.98 28.57
N GLN A 157 6.97 19.04 27.91
CA GLN A 157 5.55 18.75 28.06
C GLN A 157 5.25 17.70 29.12
N GLY A 158 6.26 17.23 29.84
CA GLY A 158 6.10 16.21 30.88
C GLY A 158 5.75 14.82 30.34
N VAL A 159 6.07 14.54 29.11
CA VAL A 159 5.84 13.23 28.47
C VAL A 159 6.86 12.22 28.96
N ASN A 160 6.41 11.07 29.44
CA ASN A 160 7.29 9.94 29.73
C ASN A 160 7.68 9.26 28.41
N ALA A 161 8.76 9.72 27.80
CA ALA A 161 9.13 9.40 26.45
C ALA A 161 9.87 8.07 26.33
N LYS A 162 9.49 7.30 25.33
CA LYS A 162 10.20 6.12 24.87
C LYS A 162 10.64 6.36 23.43
N PRO A 163 11.92 6.69 23.18
CA PRO A 163 12.43 6.83 21.83
C PRO A 163 12.24 5.56 21.00
N VAL A 164 11.87 5.75 19.74
CA VAL A 164 11.68 4.68 18.77
C VAL A 164 12.74 4.82 17.69
N ILE A 165 13.53 3.78 17.50
CA ILE A 165 14.54 3.71 16.45
C ILE A 165 14.39 2.41 15.66
N LEU A 166 14.73 2.46 14.39
CA LEU A 166 14.81 1.28 13.55
C LEU A 166 16.09 0.50 13.93
N GLY A 167 15.97 -0.80 14.10
CA GLY A 167 17.10 -1.65 14.49
C GLY A 167 18.15 -1.80 13.39
N PRO A 168 19.40 -2.09 13.75
CA PRO A 168 20.51 -2.14 12.80
C PRO A 168 20.36 -3.25 11.76
N VAL A 169 19.83 -4.39 12.13
CA VAL A 169 19.70 -5.52 11.21
C VAL A 169 18.58 -5.26 10.18
N THR A 170 17.44 -4.81 10.66
CA THR A 170 16.34 -4.40 9.76
C THR A 170 16.75 -3.25 8.85
N TYR A 171 17.50 -2.25 9.37
CA TYR A 171 17.98 -1.14 8.57
C TYR A 171 18.81 -1.62 7.37
N LEU A 172 19.74 -2.52 7.58
CA LEU A 172 20.55 -3.10 6.50
C LEU A 172 19.68 -3.93 5.53
N TRP A 173 18.72 -4.68 6.07
CA TRP A 173 17.83 -5.50 5.25
C TRP A 173 16.93 -4.66 4.32
N LEU A 174 16.49 -3.49 4.78
CA LEU A 174 15.63 -2.58 4.03
C LEU A 174 16.37 -1.86 2.88
N GLY A 175 17.69 -1.74 2.97
CA GLY A 175 18.48 -1.03 1.98
C GLY A 175 18.94 -1.89 0.83
N LYS A 176 19.56 -1.26 -0.16
CA LYS A 176 20.14 -1.92 -1.34
C LYS A 176 21.57 -1.48 -1.57
N ALA A 177 22.46 -2.43 -1.83
CA ALA A 177 23.78 -2.15 -2.35
C ALA A 177 23.68 -1.70 -3.81
N LYS A 178 24.32 -0.57 -4.14
CA LYS A 178 24.36 0.01 -5.50
C LYS A 178 25.55 -0.50 -6.31
N ASP A 179 26.43 -1.24 -5.63
CA ASP A 179 27.60 -1.88 -6.20
C ASP A 179 27.54 -3.38 -5.83
N ASP A 180 27.56 -4.33 -6.32
CA ASP A 180 27.43 -5.78 -6.01
C ASP A 180 28.03 -6.22 -4.65
N SER A 181 28.19 -5.30 -3.69
CA SER A 181 28.71 -5.61 -2.35
C SER A 181 27.65 -6.22 -1.45
N ASP A 182 28.09 -6.96 -0.43
CA ASP A 182 27.23 -7.51 0.60
C ASP A 182 26.93 -6.44 1.69
N ARG A 183 25.67 -6.04 1.78
CA ARG A 183 25.23 -5.04 2.77
C ARG A 183 25.42 -5.50 4.21
N LEU A 184 25.39 -6.80 4.51
CA LEU A 184 25.68 -7.32 5.86
C LEU A 184 27.11 -7.06 6.28
N ALA A 185 28.05 -6.92 5.36
CA ALA A 185 29.45 -6.58 5.66
C ALA A 185 29.60 -5.20 6.29
N LEU A 186 28.56 -4.34 6.22
CA LEU A 186 28.54 -3.02 6.85
C LEU A 186 28.17 -3.07 8.34
N LEU A 187 27.69 -4.19 8.87
CA LEU A 187 27.24 -4.29 10.26
C LEU A 187 28.34 -3.88 11.27
N PRO A 188 29.61 -4.30 11.13
CA PRO A 188 30.67 -3.87 12.06
C PRO A 188 30.92 -2.36 12.07
N LYS A 189 30.67 -1.66 10.95
CA LYS A 189 30.77 -0.19 10.88
C LYS A 189 29.53 0.50 11.46
N LEU A 190 28.36 -0.14 11.37
CA LEU A 190 27.10 0.42 11.81
C LEU A 190 26.91 0.35 13.32
N LEU A 191 27.30 -0.74 13.94
CA LEU A 191 27.08 -1.00 15.37
C LEU A 191 27.69 0.05 16.30
N PRO A 192 28.92 0.58 16.08
CA PRO A 192 29.46 1.65 16.92
C PRO A 192 28.60 2.92 16.91
N VAL A 193 27.97 3.22 15.79
CA VAL A 193 27.06 4.39 15.66
C VAL A 193 25.78 4.18 16.47
N TYR A 194 25.19 2.99 16.42
CA TYR A 194 24.07 2.62 17.29
C TYR A 194 24.46 2.69 18.77
N GLY A 195 25.63 2.20 19.12
CA GLY A 195 26.16 2.30 20.50
C GLY A 195 26.27 3.74 20.96
N ALA A 196 26.83 4.61 20.11
CA ALA A 196 26.95 6.04 20.41
C ALA A 196 25.57 6.72 20.55
N LEU A 197 24.59 6.32 19.72
CA LEU A 197 23.22 6.83 19.83
C LEU A 197 22.59 6.44 21.16
N LEU A 198 22.71 5.19 21.57
CA LEU A 198 22.20 4.71 22.85
C LEU A 198 22.89 5.39 24.03
N ASP A 199 24.19 5.62 23.98
CA ASP A 199 24.94 6.36 25.01
C ASP A 199 24.45 7.81 25.11
N THR A 200 24.18 8.45 23.96
CA THR A 200 23.62 9.81 23.90
C THR A 200 22.25 9.88 24.57
N LEU A 201 21.37 8.93 24.29
CA LEU A 201 20.05 8.83 24.90
C LEU A 201 20.15 8.56 26.42
N THR A 202 21.06 7.71 26.83
CA THR A 202 21.34 7.45 28.26
C THR A 202 21.74 8.74 28.96
N ALA A 203 22.61 9.54 28.35
CA ALA A 203 23.07 10.82 28.91
C ALA A 203 21.92 11.84 29.07
N GLN A 204 20.85 11.71 28.29
CA GLN A 204 19.63 12.53 28.37
C GLN A 204 18.62 12.00 29.42
N GLY A 205 18.93 10.94 30.14
CA GLY A 205 18.07 10.36 31.16
C GLY A 205 16.99 9.41 30.63
N VAL A 206 17.09 8.96 29.38
CA VAL A 206 16.17 7.98 28.81
C VAL A 206 16.39 6.62 29.49
N GLU A 207 15.30 6.00 29.91
CA GLU A 207 15.32 4.68 30.53
C GLU A 207 15.12 3.56 29.51
N TRP A 208 14.11 3.68 28.67
CA TRP A 208 13.74 2.69 27.66
C TRP A 208 13.84 3.23 26.24
N VAL A 209 14.37 2.42 25.33
CA VAL A 209 14.36 2.64 23.89
C VAL A 209 13.65 1.46 23.22
N GLN A 210 12.69 1.77 22.37
CA GLN A 210 12.11 0.79 21.47
C GLN A 210 12.98 0.68 20.22
N ILE A 211 13.43 -0.53 19.93
CA ILE A 211 14.25 -0.83 18.76
C ILE A 211 13.49 -1.80 17.86
N ASP A 212 13.12 -1.34 16.67
CA ASP A 212 12.22 -2.06 15.77
C ASP A 212 13.00 -3.01 14.87
N GLU A 213 12.69 -4.31 14.98
CA GLU A 213 13.28 -5.36 14.14
C GLU A 213 12.18 -6.24 13.51
N PRO A 214 11.30 -5.67 12.70
CA PRO A 214 10.17 -6.41 12.14
C PRO A 214 10.58 -7.52 11.16
N ILE A 215 11.80 -7.56 10.66
CA ILE A 215 12.24 -8.70 9.81
C ILE A 215 12.26 -10.03 10.54
N LEU A 216 12.21 -10.03 11.88
CA LEU A 216 12.08 -11.26 12.67
C LEU A 216 10.77 -12.02 12.41
N VAL A 217 9.78 -11.38 11.81
CA VAL A 217 8.54 -12.07 11.37
C VAL A 217 8.62 -12.58 9.93
N THR A 218 9.78 -12.50 9.31
CA THR A 218 10.04 -13.01 7.96
C THR A 218 10.96 -14.24 8.01
N GLU A 219 11.11 -14.91 6.88
CA GLU A 219 12.07 -15.99 6.74
C GLU A 219 13.48 -15.40 6.64
N LEU A 220 14.38 -15.86 7.51
CA LEU A 220 15.76 -15.38 7.55
C LEU A 220 16.71 -16.56 7.36
N ASP A 221 17.75 -16.36 6.56
CA ASP A 221 18.84 -17.34 6.44
C ASP A 221 19.80 -17.27 7.66
N ALA A 222 20.77 -18.16 7.69
CA ALA A 222 21.71 -18.29 8.81
C ALA A 222 22.55 -17.02 9.01
N GLU A 223 22.93 -16.33 7.94
CA GLU A 223 23.75 -15.10 8.02
C GLU A 223 22.97 -13.95 8.68
N TRP A 224 21.70 -13.75 8.32
CA TRP A 224 20.85 -12.74 8.90
C TRP A 224 20.50 -13.07 10.36
N ARG A 225 20.28 -14.33 10.69
CA ARG A 225 20.10 -14.75 12.09
C ARG A 225 21.34 -14.49 12.92
N GLN A 226 22.51 -14.78 12.39
CA GLN A 226 23.77 -14.51 13.07
C GLN A 226 24.02 -13.01 13.24
N ALA A 227 23.57 -12.19 12.28
CA ALA A 227 23.64 -10.74 12.38
C ALA A 227 22.88 -10.21 13.60
N PHE A 228 21.73 -10.78 13.95
CA PHE A 228 21.00 -10.43 15.16
C PHE A 228 21.82 -10.73 16.42
N ARG A 229 22.46 -11.89 16.52
CA ARG A 229 23.30 -12.22 17.67
C ARG A 229 24.46 -11.26 17.81
N ILE A 230 25.18 -11.02 16.73
CA ILE A 230 26.32 -10.08 16.70
C ILE A 230 25.87 -8.67 17.11
N ALA A 231 24.78 -8.18 16.55
CA ALA A 231 24.29 -6.82 16.80
C ALA A 231 23.92 -6.62 18.27
N TYR A 232 23.10 -7.50 18.82
CA TYR A 232 22.57 -7.31 20.18
C TYR A 232 23.56 -7.67 21.28
N GLU A 233 24.49 -8.59 21.04
CA GLU A 233 25.65 -8.80 21.93
C GLU A 233 26.54 -7.55 21.99
N ALA A 234 26.75 -6.87 20.86
CA ALA A 234 27.51 -5.63 20.82
C ALA A 234 26.83 -4.46 21.57
N LEU A 235 25.51 -4.48 21.66
CA LEU A 235 24.71 -3.44 22.31
C LEU A 235 24.39 -3.75 23.79
N GLU A 236 24.64 -4.98 24.25
CA GLU A 236 24.29 -5.46 25.61
C GLU A 236 24.96 -4.67 26.72
N THR A 237 26.15 -4.17 26.50
CA THR A 237 26.96 -3.47 27.53
C THR A 237 26.40 -2.09 27.91
N ARG A 238 25.31 -1.67 27.26
CA ARG A 238 24.72 -0.35 27.51
C ARG A 238 23.84 -0.37 28.76
N ARG A 239 23.76 0.76 29.45
CA ARG A 239 22.91 0.91 30.65
C ARG A 239 21.42 1.10 30.31
N ILE A 240 21.13 1.53 29.12
CA ILE A 240 19.76 1.77 28.65
C ILE A 240 19.02 0.46 28.42
N LYS A 241 17.75 0.43 28.74
CA LYS A 241 16.91 -0.75 28.50
C LYS A 241 16.38 -0.75 27.08
N LEU A 242 16.46 -1.89 26.41
CA LEU A 242 16.01 -2.08 25.04
C LEU A 242 14.73 -2.91 25.00
N LEU A 243 13.69 -2.36 24.36
CA LEU A 243 12.51 -3.11 23.98
C LEU A 243 12.64 -3.45 22.49
N LEU A 244 12.88 -4.72 22.20
CA LEU A 244 12.93 -5.24 20.83
C LEU A 244 11.50 -5.39 20.31
N ALA A 245 11.10 -4.63 19.30
CA ALA A 245 9.75 -4.68 18.80
C ALA A 245 9.67 -5.42 17.46
N THR A 246 8.77 -6.41 17.41
CA THR A 246 8.40 -7.15 16.22
C THR A 246 6.91 -6.95 15.96
N TYR A 247 6.50 -6.97 14.69
CA TYR A 247 5.10 -6.79 14.31
C TYR A 247 4.82 -7.28 12.89
N PHE A 248 3.56 -7.31 12.52
CA PHE A 248 2.99 -7.74 11.24
C PHE A 248 2.88 -9.24 11.06
N GLY A 249 3.30 -10.05 12.01
CA GLY A 249 3.20 -11.50 11.87
C GLY A 249 3.80 -12.26 13.03
N GLN A 250 3.91 -13.56 12.84
CA GLN A 250 4.48 -14.50 13.79
C GLN A 250 5.98 -14.58 13.67
N LEU A 251 6.65 -14.85 14.79
CA LEU A 251 8.10 -15.13 14.84
C LEU A 251 8.43 -16.49 14.23
N GLN A 252 7.59 -17.48 14.47
CA GLN A 252 7.73 -18.88 14.02
C GLN A 252 9.14 -19.43 14.30
N ASP A 253 9.91 -19.75 13.27
CA ASP A 253 11.28 -20.26 13.37
C ASP A 253 12.28 -19.27 13.97
N ASN A 254 11.94 -17.99 14.08
CA ASN A 254 12.76 -16.97 14.72
C ASN A 254 12.41 -16.75 16.20
N LEU A 255 11.42 -17.46 16.75
CA LEU A 255 10.95 -17.24 18.14
C LEU A 255 12.07 -17.45 19.16
N THR A 256 12.77 -18.56 19.09
CA THR A 256 13.86 -18.88 20.00
C THR A 256 15.01 -17.89 19.87
N LEU A 257 15.35 -17.48 18.65
CA LEU A 257 16.35 -16.43 18.42
C LEU A 257 15.94 -15.13 19.10
N ALA A 258 14.74 -14.64 18.85
CA ALA A 258 14.24 -13.39 19.43
C ALA A 258 14.24 -13.44 20.98
N ALA A 259 13.76 -14.54 21.55
CA ALA A 259 13.74 -14.73 23.00
C ALA A 259 15.14 -14.79 23.64
N SER A 260 16.15 -15.21 22.89
CA SER A 260 17.52 -15.37 23.34
C SER A 260 18.36 -14.09 23.26
N LEU A 261 17.92 -13.08 22.50
CA LEU A 261 18.70 -11.85 22.34
C LEU A 261 18.82 -11.09 23.67
N PRO A 262 19.99 -10.50 23.96
CA PRO A 262 20.23 -9.81 25.22
C PRO A 262 19.58 -8.41 25.22
N VAL A 263 18.26 -8.38 25.28
CA VAL A 263 17.42 -7.19 25.39
C VAL A 263 16.59 -7.26 26.68
N ASP A 264 16.03 -6.14 27.10
CA ASP A 264 15.29 -6.05 28.35
C ASP A 264 13.79 -6.37 28.19
N GLY A 265 13.30 -6.33 26.99
CA GLY A 265 11.93 -6.68 26.65
C GLY A 265 11.77 -7.05 25.18
N LEU A 266 10.71 -7.81 24.91
CA LEU A 266 10.31 -8.22 23.57
C LEU A 266 8.84 -7.87 23.36
N HIS A 267 8.54 -7.18 22.28
CA HIS A 267 7.17 -6.92 21.85
C HIS A 267 6.79 -7.84 20.70
N ILE A 268 5.60 -8.45 20.79
CA ILE A 268 5.00 -9.25 19.73
C ILE A 268 3.65 -8.71 19.32
N ASP A 269 3.30 -8.94 18.08
CA ASP A 269 1.98 -8.70 17.50
C ASP A 269 1.04 -9.84 17.93
N ALA A 270 0.33 -9.67 19.04
CA ALA A 270 -0.57 -10.70 19.55
C ALA A 270 -1.91 -10.77 18.80
N ILE A 271 -2.12 -9.99 17.78
CA ILE A 271 -3.24 -10.16 16.85
C ILE A 271 -2.96 -11.33 15.90
N ASN A 272 -1.74 -11.43 15.39
CA ASN A 272 -1.31 -12.50 14.49
C ASN A 272 -0.55 -13.63 15.19
N ALA A 273 0.08 -13.34 16.34
CA ALA A 273 0.99 -14.25 17.03
C ALA A 273 0.57 -14.50 18.49
N ARG A 274 -0.72 -14.48 18.78
CA ARG A 274 -1.23 -14.71 20.13
C ARG A 274 -0.78 -16.06 20.72
N ASP A 275 -0.77 -17.10 19.90
CA ASP A 275 -0.33 -18.45 20.26
C ASP A 275 1.12 -18.54 20.67
N GLU A 276 1.96 -17.57 20.24
CA GLU A 276 3.38 -17.51 20.60
C GLU A 276 3.62 -16.90 21.99
N ALA A 277 2.64 -16.20 22.57
CA ALA A 277 2.79 -15.56 23.87
C ALA A 277 3.12 -16.59 24.98
N ASP A 278 2.44 -17.72 25.01
CA ASP A 278 2.69 -18.78 26.01
C ASP A 278 4.09 -19.40 25.85
N ALA A 279 4.54 -19.60 24.62
CA ALA A 279 5.91 -20.08 24.37
C ALA A 279 6.94 -19.07 24.85
N LEU A 280 6.72 -17.77 24.61
CA LEU A 280 7.63 -16.71 25.04
C LEU A 280 7.67 -16.55 26.55
N VAL A 281 6.57 -16.74 27.26
CA VAL A 281 6.56 -16.76 28.73
C VAL A 281 7.51 -17.83 29.28
N ARG A 282 7.58 -18.98 28.61
CA ARG A 282 8.49 -20.08 29.01
C ARG A 282 9.93 -19.84 28.61
N GLU A 283 10.17 -19.22 27.44
CA GLU A 283 11.53 -19.06 26.89
C GLU A 283 12.24 -17.79 27.34
N LEU A 284 11.49 -16.70 27.62
CA LEU A 284 12.11 -15.45 28.06
C LEU A 284 12.72 -15.61 29.47
N PRO A 285 13.92 -15.04 29.68
CA PRO A 285 14.48 -14.94 31.04
C PRO A 285 13.49 -14.26 31.98
N PRO A 286 13.49 -14.64 33.30
CA PRO A 286 12.46 -14.22 34.24
C PRO A 286 12.42 -12.72 34.57
N GLU A 287 13.46 -11.97 34.24
CA GLU A 287 13.51 -10.51 34.40
C GLU A 287 13.08 -9.71 33.15
N ARG A 288 12.82 -10.38 32.04
CA ARG A 288 12.50 -9.72 30.77
C ARG A 288 11.04 -9.34 30.69
N VAL A 289 10.79 -8.18 30.09
CA VAL A 289 9.43 -7.70 29.78
C VAL A 289 8.91 -8.42 28.55
N LEU A 290 7.65 -8.83 28.60
CA LEU A 290 6.88 -9.23 27.41
C LEU A 290 5.83 -8.16 27.14
N SER A 291 5.95 -7.48 26.01
CA SER A 291 4.96 -6.54 25.51
C SER A 291 4.07 -7.26 24.52
N VAL A 292 2.76 -7.26 24.75
CA VAL A 292 1.80 -7.88 23.86
C VAL A 292 0.97 -6.82 23.14
N GLY A 293 0.98 -6.89 21.84
CA GLY A 293 0.14 -6.06 20.97
C GLY A 293 -1.27 -6.62 20.90
N ALA A 294 -2.08 -6.26 21.88
CA ALA A 294 -3.42 -6.84 22.09
C ALA A 294 -4.51 -6.14 21.27
N ILE A 295 -4.20 -5.01 20.63
CA ILE A 295 -5.12 -4.19 19.87
C ILE A 295 -4.58 -4.05 18.44
N ASN A 296 -5.42 -4.34 17.45
CA ASN A 296 -4.99 -4.32 16.05
C ASN A 296 -4.66 -2.90 15.59
N GLY A 297 -3.37 -2.63 15.35
CA GLY A 297 -2.87 -1.34 14.85
C GLY A 297 -2.98 -1.14 13.35
N ARG A 298 -3.40 -2.16 12.58
CA ARG A 298 -3.48 -2.11 11.12
C ARG A 298 -4.89 -2.04 10.57
N ASN A 299 -5.90 -2.28 11.39
CA ASN A 299 -7.28 -2.27 10.96
C ASN A 299 -8.13 -1.40 11.90
N ILE A 300 -9.32 -1.08 11.49
CA ILE A 300 -10.16 -0.05 12.10
C ILE A 300 -11.31 -0.59 12.94
N TRP A 301 -11.33 -1.89 13.19
CA TRP A 301 -12.41 -2.52 13.95
C TRP A 301 -12.21 -2.38 15.44
N LYS A 302 -13.31 -2.21 16.14
CA LYS A 302 -13.35 -2.21 17.60
C LYS A 302 -12.88 -3.56 18.14
N THR A 303 -12.01 -3.54 19.14
CA THR A 303 -11.55 -4.75 19.82
C THR A 303 -12.67 -5.36 20.65
N ASP A 304 -12.81 -6.68 20.64
CA ASP A 304 -13.65 -7.38 21.61
C ASP A 304 -12.89 -7.42 22.96
N LEU A 305 -13.19 -6.47 23.83
CA LEU A 305 -12.46 -6.28 25.07
C LEU A 305 -12.62 -7.41 26.06
N ASN A 306 -13.82 -8.00 26.18
CA ASN A 306 -14.03 -9.15 27.04
C ASN A 306 -13.21 -10.37 26.56
N ALA A 307 -13.22 -10.64 25.27
CA ALA A 307 -12.41 -11.72 24.71
C ALA A 307 -10.91 -11.48 24.91
N ALA A 308 -10.46 -10.24 24.75
CA ALA A 308 -9.07 -9.88 25.02
C ALA A 308 -8.69 -10.10 26.49
N LEU A 309 -9.55 -9.69 27.43
CA LEU A 309 -9.32 -9.90 28.87
C LEU A 309 -9.28 -11.37 29.24
N ASP A 310 -10.07 -12.22 28.58
CA ASP A 310 -10.08 -13.65 28.87
C ASP A 310 -8.71 -14.33 28.69
N TRP A 311 -7.90 -13.86 27.74
CA TRP A 311 -6.54 -14.39 27.58
C TRP A 311 -5.45 -13.52 28.23
N LEU A 312 -5.71 -12.24 28.46
CA LEU A 312 -4.75 -11.34 29.13
C LEU A 312 -4.68 -11.55 30.63
N GLU A 313 -5.80 -11.85 31.29
CA GLU A 313 -5.84 -12.06 32.75
C GLU A 313 -4.93 -13.19 33.24
N PRO A 314 -4.95 -14.40 32.62
CA PRO A 314 -3.98 -15.44 32.99
C PRO A 314 -2.53 -15.02 32.75
N LEU A 315 -2.27 -14.30 31.66
CA LEU A 315 -0.95 -13.82 31.32
C LEU A 315 -0.46 -12.77 32.32
N ALA A 316 -1.33 -11.87 32.75
CA ALA A 316 -1.02 -10.86 33.78
C ALA A 316 -0.70 -11.51 35.13
N LYS A 317 -1.36 -12.60 35.50
CA LYS A 317 -1.05 -13.36 36.70
C LYS A 317 0.37 -13.97 36.67
N GLN A 318 0.76 -14.48 35.51
CA GLN A 318 2.08 -15.09 35.32
C GLN A 318 3.21 -14.07 35.30
N LEU A 319 3.02 -12.94 34.63
CA LEU A 319 4.06 -11.96 34.37
C LEU A 319 4.10 -10.79 35.37
N GLY A 320 2.95 -10.44 35.96
CA GLY A 320 2.86 -9.27 36.85
C GLY A 320 3.25 -7.98 36.13
N ASP A 321 4.21 -7.25 36.71
CA ASP A 321 4.74 -6.00 36.15
C ASP A 321 5.62 -6.17 34.89
N ARG A 322 5.95 -7.40 34.54
CA ARG A 322 6.65 -7.73 33.29
C ARG A 322 5.72 -7.75 32.07
N LEU A 323 4.41 -7.68 32.26
CA LEU A 323 3.46 -7.59 31.17
C LEU A 323 3.28 -6.13 30.77
N TRP A 324 3.57 -5.83 29.51
CA TRP A 324 3.27 -4.54 28.90
C TRP A 324 2.19 -4.73 27.85
N LEU A 325 1.35 -3.72 27.66
CA LEU A 325 0.28 -3.70 26.66
C LEU A 325 0.49 -2.58 25.66
N ALA A 326 0.29 -2.89 24.41
CA ALA A 326 0.37 -1.92 23.31
C ALA A 326 -0.58 -2.31 22.17
N PRO A 327 -0.76 -1.45 21.18
CA PRO A 327 -1.24 -1.87 19.86
C PRO A 327 -0.26 -2.86 19.21
N SER A 328 -0.74 -3.63 18.26
CA SER A 328 0.07 -4.68 17.60
C SER A 328 1.27 -4.13 16.83
N CYS A 329 1.12 -2.93 16.28
CA CYS A 329 2.14 -2.18 15.56
C CYS A 329 1.91 -0.69 15.73
N SER A 330 2.71 0.15 15.06
CA SER A 330 2.47 1.60 15.01
C SER A 330 1.04 1.89 14.54
N LEU A 331 0.38 2.85 15.18
CA LEU A 331 -0.94 3.35 14.75
C LEU A 331 -0.87 4.23 13.49
N LEU A 332 0.31 4.35 12.88
CA LEU A 332 0.50 5.00 11.58
C LEU A 332 -0.47 4.48 10.50
N HIS A 333 -0.87 3.24 10.61
CA HIS A 333 -1.66 2.53 9.58
C HIS A 333 -3.17 2.71 9.71
N VAL A 334 -3.63 3.45 10.70
CA VAL A 334 -5.05 3.73 10.93
C VAL A 334 -5.30 5.23 10.99
N PRO A 335 -6.54 5.69 10.69
CA PRO A 335 -6.88 7.11 10.83
C PRO A 335 -6.79 7.59 12.28
N VAL A 336 -6.70 8.91 12.47
CA VAL A 336 -6.42 9.49 13.78
C VAL A 336 -7.61 9.41 14.72
N ASP A 337 -8.78 9.95 14.35
CA ASP A 337 -9.88 10.14 15.28
C ASP A 337 -11.25 9.89 14.62
N LEU A 338 -11.95 8.88 15.15
CA LEU A 338 -13.29 8.51 14.71
C LEU A 338 -14.35 9.60 15.05
N ALA A 339 -14.12 10.42 16.07
CA ALA A 339 -15.03 11.49 16.45
C ALA A 339 -15.26 12.52 15.33
N SER A 340 -14.30 12.65 14.41
CA SER A 340 -14.42 13.51 13.23
C SER A 340 -15.44 13.01 12.19
N GLU A 341 -15.87 11.75 12.28
CA GLU A 341 -16.75 11.09 11.31
C GLU A 341 -18.24 11.33 11.63
N GLU A 342 -18.67 12.59 11.62
CA GLU A 342 -20.05 12.96 11.96
C GLU A 342 -21.08 12.49 10.93
N LYS A 343 -20.66 12.32 9.67
CA LYS A 343 -21.53 11.91 8.56
C LYS A 343 -21.61 10.40 8.37
N LEU A 344 -20.73 9.64 9.02
CA LEU A 344 -20.74 8.20 8.93
C LEU A 344 -21.96 7.64 9.65
N ASP A 345 -22.60 6.64 9.05
CA ASP A 345 -23.72 5.93 9.67
C ASP A 345 -23.41 5.54 11.12
N ALA A 346 -24.32 5.87 12.04
CA ALA A 346 -24.10 5.73 13.48
C ALA A 346 -23.87 4.27 13.91
N GLU A 347 -24.58 3.32 13.30
CA GLU A 347 -24.39 1.90 13.58
C GLU A 347 -23.01 1.42 13.14
N ILE A 348 -22.61 1.72 11.89
CA ILE A 348 -21.30 1.36 11.37
C ILE A 348 -20.19 2.03 12.19
N ARG A 349 -20.34 3.30 12.51
CA ARG A 349 -19.37 4.03 13.34
C ARG A 349 -19.18 3.36 14.71
N SER A 350 -20.23 2.78 15.29
CA SER A 350 -20.15 2.08 16.57
C SER A 350 -19.27 0.83 16.52
N TRP A 351 -18.99 0.29 15.34
CA TRP A 351 -18.14 -0.89 15.15
C TRP A 351 -16.67 -0.57 14.96
N LEU A 352 -16.32 0.73 14.83
CA LEU A 352 -15.00 1.18 14.45
C LEU A 352 -14.21 1.71 15.64
N ALA A 353 -12.89 1.67 15.51
CA ALA A 353 -11.92 2.32 16.39
C ALA A 353 -10.74 2.82 15.56
N PHE A 354 -10.51 4.13 15.58
CA PHE A 354 -9.32 4.76 14.99
C PHE A 354 -8.23 4.90 16.07
N ALA A 355 -7.14 5.60 15.80
CA ALA A 355 -5.99 5.63 16.70
C ALA A 355 -6.36 6.06 18.13
N LEU A 356 -7.09 7.15 18.30
CA LEU A 356 -7.49 7.64 19.64
C LEU A 356 -8.40 6.65 20.35
N GLN A 357 -9.35 6.04 19.64
CA GLN A 357 -10.25 5.05 20.21
C GLN A 357 -9.52 3.76 20.61
N LYS A 358 -8.48 3.40 19.89
CA LYS A 358 -7.62 2.26 20.23
C LYS A 358 -6.80 2.51 21.51
N LEU A 359 -6.36 3.75 21.72
CA LEU A 359 -5.72 4.14 22.97
C LEU A 359 -6.71 4.09 24.15
N ASP A 360 -7.96 4.47 23.94
CA ASP A 360 -9.02 4.31 24.95
C ASP A 360 -9.26 2.83 25.28
N GLU A 361 -9.29 1.95 24.29
CA GLU A 361 -9.39 0.51 24.48
C GLU A 361 -8.22 -0.03 25.32
N LEU A 362 -7.01 0.44 25.03
CA LEU A 362 -5.81 0.05 25.77
C LEU A 362 -5.92 0.44 27.24
N LYS A 363 -6.40 1.64 27.53
CA LYS A 363 -6.64 2.13 28.89
C LYS A 363 -7.67 1.27 29.63
N VAL A 364 -8.75 0.88 28.98
CA VAL A 364 -9.78 0.00 29.56
C VAL A 364 -9.17 -1.37 29.91
N LEU A 365 -8.42 -1.97 29.01
CA LEU A 365 -7.74 -3.26 29.26
C LEU A 365 -6.78 -3.17 30.46
N ALA A 366 -5.96 -2.13 30.50
CA ALA A 366 -5.01 -1.95 31.61
C ALA A 366 -5.71 -1.75 32.95
N THR A 367 -6.77 -0.93 32.99
CA THR A 367 -7.55 -0.70 34.21
C THR A 367 -8.20 -2.00 34.69
N ALA A 368 -8.78 -2.77 33.78
CA ALA A 368 -9.39 -4.05 34.11
C ALA A 368 -8.37 -5.05 34.69
N LEU A 369 -7.18 -5.12 34.10
CA LEU A 369 -6.12 -6.01 34.56
C LEU A 369 -5.52 -5.57 35.92
N ASN A 370 -5.41 -4.28 36.15
CA ASN A 370 -4.83 -3.72 37.37
C ASN A 370 -5.81 -3.63 38.53
N GLU A 371 -7.09 -3.34 38.25
CA GLU A 371 -8.08 -3.00 39.28
C GLU A 371 -9.33 -3.89 39.24
N GLY A 372 -9.48 -4.72 38.22
CA GLY A 372 -10.65 -5.58 38.01
C GLY A 372 -11.63 -5.06 36.97
N ARG A 373 -12.38 -5.97 36.34
CA ARG A 373 -13.37 -5.63 35.27
C ARG A 373 -14.50 -4.74 35.76
N ASP A 374 -14.83 -4.81 37.03
CA ASP A 374 -15.91 -4.02 37.64
C ASP A 374 -15.60 -2.50 37.59
N LYS A 375 -14.34 -2.11 37.58
CA LYS A 375 -13.91 -0.71 37.47
C LYS A 375 -14.18 -0.09 36.08
N VAL A 376 -14.37 -0.91 35.08
CA VAL A 376 -14.63 -0.52 33.69
C VAL A 376 -15.90 -1.19 33.16
N ALA A 377 -16.83 -1.56 34.05
CA ALA A 377 -18.02 -2.33 33.70
C ALA A 377 -18.86 -1.65 32.60
N ASP A 378 -19.05 -0.34 32.66
CA ASP A 378 -19.83 0.41 31.67
C ASP A 378 -19.16 0.40 30.28
N ALA A 379 -17.84 0.58 30.23
CA ALA A 379 -17.06 0.52 28.99
C ALA A 379 -17.11 -0.88 28.39
N LEU A 380 -16.98 -1.94 29.20
CA LEU A 380 -17.07 -3.31 28.73
C LEU A 380 -18.47 -3.66 28.22
N ALA A 381 -19.52 -3.17 28.89
CA ALA A 381 -20.91 -3.39 28.45
C ALA A 381 -21.19 -2.69 27.11
N ALA A 382 -20.74 -1.44 26.95
CA ALA A 382 -20.88 -0.70 25.70
C ALA A 382 -20.12 -1.38 24.55
N ASN A 383 -18.91 -1.87 24.82
CA ASN A 383 -18.11 -2.61 23.85
C ASN A 383 -18.81 -3.93 23.45
N ALA A 384 -19.28 -4.70 24.41
CA ALA A 384 -20.00 -5.95 24.16
C ALA A 384 -21.25 -5.73 23.31
N ALA A 385 -21.99 -4.65 23.57
CA ALA A 385 -23.17 -4.29 22.79
C ALA A 385 -22.81 -3.95 21.33
N ALA A 386 -21.73 -3.22 21.10
CA ALA A 386 -21.26 -2.89 19.75
C ALA A 386 -20.78 -4.15 18.99
N ILE A 387 -20.01 -5.02 19.64
CA ILE A 387 -19.54 -6.29 19.06
C ILE A 387 -20.73 -7.19 18.69
N ASP A 388 -21.73 -7.31 19.56
CA ASP A 388 -22.93 -8.10 19.31
C ASP A 388 -23.79 -7.50 18.18
N SER A 389 -23.95 -6.17 18.17
CA SER A 389 -24.62 -5.44 17.08
C SER A 389 -24.02 -5.78 15.71
N ARG A 390 -22.70 -5.71 15.59
CA ARG A 390 -21.98 -6.05 14.34
C ARG A 390 -22.24 -7.50 13.94
N ARG A 391 -22.13 -8.42 14.89
CA ARG A 391 -22.29 -9.86 14.65
C ARG A 391 -23.69 -10.20 14.10
N ARG A 392 -24.71 -9.54 14.59
CA ARG A 392 -26.12 -9.82 14.25
C ARG A 392 -26.70 -8.95 13.15
N SER A 393 -26.02 -7.87 12.75
CA SER A 393 -26.57 -6.91 11.79
C SER A 393 -26.90 -7.56 10.45
N PRO A 394 -28.11 -7.36 9.91
CA PRO A 394 -28.45 -7.80 8.57
C PRO A 394 -27.67 -7.04 7.48
N ARG A 395 -27.08 -5.90 7.82
CA ARG A 395 -26.19 -5.15 6.91
C ARG A 395 -24.86 -5.86 6.75
N VAL A 396 -24.40 -6.57 7.76
CA VAL A 396 -23.17 -7.40 7.73
C VAL A 396 -23.46 -8.75 7.13
N ASN A 397 -24.59 -9.35 7.48
CA ASN A 397 -24.96 -10.73 7.13
C ASN A 397 -26.08 -10.74 6.08
N ASN A 398 -25.75 -11.08 4.85
CA ASN A 398 -26.70 -11.21 3.75
C ASN A 398 -26.85 -12.70 3.38
N PRO A 399 -27.99 -13.32 3.69
CA PRO A 399 -28.19 -14.76 3.39
C PRO A 399 -28.06 -15.10 1.91
N ALA A 400 -28.49 -14.20 1.01
CA ALA A 400 -28.41 -14.42 -0.42
C ALA A 400 -26.94 -14.47 -0.90
N VAL A 401 -26.08 -13.61 -0.36
CA VAL A 401 -24.65 -13.61 -0.65
C VAL A 401 -24.00 -14.89 -0.15
N LYS A 402 -24.31 -15.32 1.07
CA LYS A 402 -23.79 -16.57 1.65
C LYS A 402 -24.26 -17.79 0.85
N ALA A 403 -25.50 -17.80 0.38
CA ALA A 403 -26.01 -18.85 -0.49
C ALA A 403 -25.30 -18.87 -1.85
N ALA A 404 -25.00 -17.72 -2.42
CA ALA A 404 -24.23 -17.62 -3.66
C ALA A 404 -22.80 -18.15 -3.50
N LEU A 405 -22.14 -17.84 -2.39
CA LEU A 405 -20.82 -18.40 -2.05
C LEU A 405 -20.82 -19.93 -1.99
N ALA A 406 -21.86 -20.50 -1.36
CA ALA A 406 -22.00 -21.95 -1.21
C ALA A 406 -22.20 -22.67 -2.56
N ARG A 407 -22.59 -21.96 -3.61
CA ARG A 407 -22.76 -22.50 -4.97
C ARG A 407 -21.53 -22.38 -5.85
N ILE A 408 -20.43 -21.80 -5.35
CA ILE A 408 -19.19 -21.76 -6.10
C ILE A 408 -18.66 -23.18 -6.24
N ASP A 409 -18.49 -23.62 -7.48
CA ASP A 409 -17.88 -24.89 -7.83
C ASP A 409 -16.65 -24.69 -8.69
N ALA A 410 -15.86 -25.72 -8.90
CA ALA A 410 -14.62 -25.65 -9.68
C ALA A 410 -14.81 -25.14 -11.12
N PRO A 411 -15.88 -25.52 -11.87
CA PRO A 411 -16.10 -25.04 -13.21
C PRO A 411 -16.43 -23.54 -13.33
N LEU A 412 -16.90 -22.89 -12.27
CA LEU A 412 -17.35 -21.49 -12.34
C LEU A 412 -16.25 -20.53 -12.83
N GLY A 413 -15.00 -20.80 -12.49
CA GLY A 413 -13.84 -20.01 -12.90
C GLY A 413 -13.21 -20.43 -14.23
N ASN A 414 -13.82 -21.34 -14.98
CA ASN A 414 -13.28 -21.86 -16.22
C ASN A 414 -13.95 -21.20 -17.44
N ARG A 415 -13.14 -20.94 -18.47
CA ARG A 415 -13.65 -20.62 -19.81
C ARG A 415 -14.18 -21.89 -20.48
N ALA A 416 -15.10 -21.71 -21.42
CA ALA A 416 -15.68 -22.84 -22.16
C ALA A 416 -14.63 -23.57 -23.02
N SER A 417 -13.63 -22.85 -23.55
CA SER A 417 -12.59 -23.40 -24.42
C SER A 417 -11.19 -22.90 -24.01
N PRO A 418 -10.14 -23.64 -24.35
CA PRO A 418 -8.76 -23.17 -24.19
C PRO A 418 -8.46 -21.92 -24.99
N TYR A 419 -7.43 -21.17 -24.60
CA TYR A 419 -7.02 -19.90 -25.24
C TYR A 419 -6.87 -20.02 -26.76
N THR A 420 -6.27 -21.07 -27.27
CA THR A 420 -6.06 -21.23 -28.73
C THR A 420 -7.36 -21.21 -29.53
N GLN A 421 -8.42 -21.79 -29.00
CA GLN A 421 -9.75 -21.76 -29.60
C GLN A 421 -10.42 -20.38 -29.42
N ARG A 422 -10.29 -19.78 -28.23
CA ARG A 422 -10.79 -18.44 -27.95
C ARG A 422 -10.14 -17.40 -28.87
N ALA A 423 -8.82 -17.48 -29.03
CA ALA A 423 -8.05 -16.56 -29.87
C ALA A 423 -8.57 -16.55 -31.33
N SER A 424 -8.89 -17.72 -31.89
CA SER A 424 -9.46 -17.80 -33.24
C SER A 424 -10.80 -17.12 -33.35
N LYS A 425 -11.70 -17.32 -32.38
CA LYS A 425 -13.02 -16.70 -32.36
C LYS A 425 -12.93 -15.19 -32.12
N GLN A 426 -12.04 -14.74 -31.26
CA GLN A 426 -11.79 -13.33 -30.97
C GLN A 426 -11.20 -12.62 -32.20
N SER A 427 -10.24 -13.26 -32.87
CA SER A 427 -9.65 -12.75 -34.11
C SER A 427 -10.70 -12.55 -35.20
N ALA A 428 -11.59 -13.51 -35.38
CA ALA A 428 -12.67 -13.43 -36.35
C ALA A 428 -13.68 -12.29 -36.03
N ARG A 429 -14.01 -12.12 -34.75
CA ARG A 429 -14.96 -11.10 -34.30
C ARG A 429 -14.40 -9.69 -34.31
N LEU A 430 -13.16 -9.50 -33.80
CA LEU A 430 -12.56 -8.19 -33.64
C LEU A 430 -11.87 -7.69 -34.91
N ASN A 431 -11.35 -8.61 -35.72
CA ASN A 431 -10.66 -8.31 -36.97
C ASN A 431 -9.56 -7.23 -36.78
N LEU A 432 -8.74 -7.39 -35.75
CA LEU A 432 -7.65 -6.46 -35.43
C LEU A 432 -6.44 -6.70 -36.31
N PRO A 433 -5.66 -5.65 -36.63
CA PRO A 433 -4.39 -5.81 -37.32
C PRO A 433 -3.35 -6.47 -36.42
N ALA A 434 -2.19 -6.87 -36.96
CA ALA A 434 -1.03 -7.28 -36.19
C ALA A 434 -0.57 -6.10 -35.30
N PHE A 435 0.01 -6.39 -34.15
CA PHE A 435 0.39 -5.39 -33.17
C PHE A 435 -0.76 -4.42 -32.88
N PRO A 436 -1.90 -4.91 -32.36
CA PRO A 436 -3.04 -4.04 -32.07
C PRO A 436 -2.65 -2.96 -31.08
N THR A 437 -3.18 -1.76 -31.29
CA THR A 437 -2.93 -0.61 -30.40
C THR A 437 -4.12 -0.37 -29.48
N THR A 438 -3.83 -0.06 -28.23
CA THR A 438 -4.82 0.29 -27.21
C THR A 438 -4.16 1.14 -26.12
N THR A 439 -4.95 1.62 -25.17
CA THR A 439 -4.45 2.19 -23.92
C THR A 439 -4.96 1.37 -22.73
N ILE A 440 -4.51 1.71 -21.51
CA ILE A 440 -4.86 0.93 -20.33
C ILE A 440 -6.28 1.29 -19.85
N GLY A 441 -6.66 2.58 -19.81
CA GLY A 441 -8.03 2.93 -19.43
C GLY A 441 -8.27 4.41 -19.22
N SER A 442 -7.46 5.10 -18.45
CA SER A 442 -7.66 6.52 -18.15
C SER A 442 -7.05 7.43 -19.22
N PHE A 443 -7.68 8.59 -19.41
CA PHE A 443 -7.15 9.74 -20.11
C PHE A 443 -7.02 10.93 -19.16
N PRO A 444 -6.42 12.07 -19.58
CA PRO A 444 -6.16 13.19 -18.68
C PRO A 444 -7.39 13.63 -17.89
N GLN A 445 -7.22 13.69 -16.57
CA GLN A 445 -8.22 14.24 -15.64
C GLN A 445 -8.06 15.75 -15.58
N THR A 446 -8.77 16.45 -16.48
CA THR A 446 -8.69 17.91 -16.63
C THR A 446 -9.25 18.66 -15.44
N ALA A 447 -8.94 19.95 -15.35
CA ALA A 447 -9.53 20.83 -14.33
C ALA A 447 -11.06 20.87 -14.43
N ASP A 448 -11.61 20.82 -15.64
CA ASP A 448 -13.06 20.83 -15.89
C ASP A 448 -13.75 19.57 -15.32
N ILE A 449 -13.14 18.40 -15.48
CA ILE A 449 -13.64 17.14 -14.88
C ILE A 449 -13.68 17.27 -13.35
N ARG A 450 -12.58 17.72 -12.76
CA ARG A 450 -12.49 17.88 -11.30
C ARG A 450 -13.48 18.90 -10.77
N GLN A 451 -13.68 19.99 -11.48
CA GLN A 451 -14.65 21.03 -11.09
C GLN A 451 -16.09 20.50 -11.20
N ALA A 452 -16.45 19.81 -12.27
CA ALA A 452 -17.77 19.21 -12.42
C ALA A 452 -18.07 18.20 -11.30
N ARG A 453 -17.10 17.36 -10.96
CA ARG A 453 -17.23 16.41 -9.85
C ARG A 453 -17.40 17.10 -8.51
N SER A 454 -16.62 18.13 -8.24
CA SER A 454 -16.71 18.94 -7.01
C SER A 454 -18.06 19.63 -6.87
N ARG A 455 -18.54 20.25 -7.94
CA ARG A 455 -19.85 20.91 -7.99
C ARG A 455 -21.00 19.92 -7.78
N PHE A 456 -20.91 18.74 -8.36
CA PHE A 456 -21.89 17.67 -8.18
C PHE A 456 -21.94 17.21 -6.71
N LYS A 457 -20.79 16.96 -6.12
CA LYS A 457 -20.69 16.57 -4.69
C LYS A 457 -21.22 17.66 -3.74
N ALA A 458 -21.04 18.92 -4.10
CA ALA A 458 -21.53 20.06 -3.32
C ALA A 458 -23.03 20.38 -3.57
N GLY A 459 -23.69 19.65 -4.46
CA GLY A 459 -25.09 19.91 -4.83
C GLY A 459 -25.30 21.12 -5.75
N ALA A 460 -24.23 21.74 -6.24
CA ALA A 460 -24.29 22.90 -7.17
C ALA A 460 -24.53 22.49 -8.64
N LEU A 461 -24.38 21.22 -8.94
CA LEU A 461 -24.65 20.63 -10.27
C LEU A 461 -25.56 19.41 -10.05
N ASP A 462 -26.65 19.32 -10.79
CA ASP A 462 -27.56 18.18 -10.68
C ASP A 462 -27.01 16.94 -11.42
N GLU A 463 -27.68 15.82 -11.24
CA GLU A 463 -27.27 14.55 -11.83
C GLU A 463 -27.25 14.62 -13.38
N ALA A 464 -28.26 15.25 -13.99
CA ALA A 464 -28.34 15.40 -15.44
C ALA A 464 -27.18 16.26 -15.99
N GLY A 465 -26.86 17.36 -15.31
CA GLY A 465 -25.73 18.23 -15.66
C GLY A 465 -24.38 17.54 -15.48
N TYR A 466 -24.20 16.78 -14.42
CA TYR A 466 -22.99 15.98 -14.18
C TYR A 466 -22.82 14.90 -15.25
N ARG A 467 -23.89 14.17 -15.56
CA ARG A 467 -23.89 13.15 -16.62
C ARG A 467 -23.51 13.74 -17.97
N ALA A 468 -24.11 14.88 -18.34
CA ALA A 468 -23.80 15.57 -19.59
C ALA A 468 -22.33 16.02 -19.66
N ALA A 469 -21.78 16.51 -18.56
CA ALA A 469 -20.37 16.90 -18.47
C ALA A 469 -19.43 15.70 -18.67
N MET A 470 -19.73 14.57 -18.03
CA MET A 470 -18.93 13.35 -18.18
C MET A 470 -19.06 12.76 -19.60
N GLN A 471 -20.25 12.76 -20.17
CA GLN A 471 -20.46 12.32 -21.55
C GLN A 471 -19.68 13.16 -22.57
N ALA A 472 -19.59 14.47 -22.36
CA ALA A 472 -18.79 15.36 -23.21
C ALA A 472 -17.29 14.99 -23.16
N GLU A 473 -16.78 14.68 -21.97
CA GLU A 473 -15.38 14.26 -21.80
C GLU A 473 -15.12 12.87 -22.39
N ILE A 474 -16.06 11.96 -22.25
CA ILE A 474 -15.99 10.63 -22.90
C ILE A 474 -15.96 10.80 -24.42
N GLU A 475 -16.83 11.63 -24.97
CA GLU A 475 -16.85 11.91 -26.41
C GLU A 475 -15.52 12.49 -26.90
N ARG A 476 -14.96 13.45 -26.17
CA ARG A 476 -13.62 13.97 -26.46
C ARG A 476 -12.58 12.87 -26.53
N SER A 477 -12.54 12.00 -25.51
CA SER A 477 -11.58 10.90 -25.44
C SER A 477 -11.75 9.92 -26.60
N VAL A 478 -12.98 9.61 -26.98
CA VAL A 478 -13.26 8.74 -28.12
C VAL A 478 -12.80 9.38 -29.42
N ARG A 479 -13.11 10.66 -29.66
CA ARG A 479 -12.73 11.37 -30.91
C ARG A 479 -11.20 11.50 -31.03
N GLU A 480 -10.50 11.78 -29.94
CA GLU A 480 -9.04 11.83 -29.93
C GLU A 480 -8.43 10.47 -30.28
N GLN A 481 -8.96 9.38 -29.73
CA GLN A 481 -8.50 8.03 -30.04
C GLN A 481 -8.78 7.64 -31.48
N GLU A 482 -9.92 8.02 -32.03
CA GLU A 482 -10.22 7.81 -33.47
C GLU A 482 -9.24 8.57 -34.36
N SER A 483 -8.96 9.83 -34.03
CA SER A 483 -7.96 10.65 -34.75
C SER A 483 -6.56 10.07 -34.69
N LEU A 484 -6.20 9.44 -33.59
CA LEU A 484 -4.92 8.75 -33.38
C LEU A 484 -4.87 7.39 -34.07
N GLU A 485 -6.00 6.89 -34.57
CA GLU A 485 -6.14 5.58 -35.20
C GLU A 485 -5.82 4.39 -34.29
N LEU A 486 -6.13 4.50 -32.99
CA LEU A 486 -6.06 3.36 -32.07
C LEU A 486 -7.05 2.28 -32.51
N ASP A 487 -6.68 1.01 -32.31
CA ASP A 487 -7.48 -0.13 -32.76
C ASP A 487 -8.57 -0.51 -31.78
N VAL A 488 -8.28 -0.51 -30.48
CA VAL A 488 -9.23 -0.76 -29.39
C VAL A 488 -9.25 0.46 -28.49
N LEU A 489 -10.42 1.03 -28.29
CA LEU A 489 -10.60 2.29 -27.59
C LEU A 489 -11.04 2.07 -26.14
N VAL A 490 -10.81 3.09 -25.31
CA VAL A 490 -11.31 3.18 -23.94
C VAL A 490 -12.20 4.42 -23.80
N HIS A 491 -13.09 4.44 -22.79
CA HIS A 491 -13.95 5.62 -22.58
C HIS A 491 -13.22 6.77 -21.85
N GLY A 492 -12.06 6.51 -21.26
CA GLY A 492 -11.21 7.52 -20.64
C GLY A 492 -11.42 7.77 -19.14
N GLU A 493 -12.43 7.14 -18.54
CA GLU A 493 -12.69 7.11 -17.09
C GLU A 493 -12.94 8.50 -16.45
N ALA A 494 -13.56 9.43 -17.17
CA ALA A 494 -13.83 10.77 -16.65
C ALA A 494 -14.66 10.77 -15.35
N GLU A 495 -15.58 9.82 -15.20
CA GLU A 495 -16.47 9.67 -14.05
C GLU A 495 -15.77 9.09 -12.81
N ARG A 496 -14.53 8.60 -12.92
CA ARG A 496 -13.82 7.88 -11.86
C ARG A 496 -12.73 8.74 -11.23
N ASN A 497 -12.88 9.05 -9.95
CA ASN A 497 -11.83 9.71 -9.17
C ASN A 497 -10.76 8.71 -8.71
N ASP A 498 -11.18 7.51 -8.34
CA ASP A 498 -10.33 6.43 -7.83
C ASP A 498 -10.84 5.08 -8.31
N MET A 499 -9.93 4.16 -8.61
CA MET A 499 -10.28 2.87 -9.19
C MET A 499 -10.91 1.88 -8.19
N VAL A 500 -10.85 2.14 -6.89
CA VAL A 500 -11.48 1.30 -5.87
C VAL A 500 -12.71 1.98 -5.29
N GLU A 501 -12.62 3.26 -4.95
CA GLU A 501 -13.74 4.04 -4.40
C GLU A 501 -14.96 4.04 -5.32
N TYR A 502 -14.76 4.21 -6.63
CA TYR A 502 -15.83 4.21 -7.62
C TYR A 502 -16.68 2.93 -7.56
N PHE A 503 -16.05 1.78 -7.43
CA PHE A 503 -16.75 0.49 -7.34
C PHE A 503 -17.36 0.28 -5.95
N GLY A 504 -16.61 0.57 -4.90
CA GLY A 504 -17.08 0.41 -3.52
C GLY A 504 -18.34 1.23 -3.23
N GLU A 505 -18.44 2.46 -3.76
CA GLU A 505 -19.62 3.33 -3.61
C GLU A 505 -20.90 2.71 -4.17
N GLN A 506 -20.79 1.78 -5.10
CA GLN A 506 -21.91 1.14 -5.78
C GLN A 506 -22.19 -0.30 -5.33
N LEU A 507 -21.43 -0.77 -4.34
CA LEU A 507 -21.59 -2.10 -3.77
C LEU A 507 -22.18 -2.01 -2.37
N ASP A 508 -23.08 -2.92 -2.04
CA ASP A 508 -23.49 -3.13 -0.65
C ASP A 508 -22.33 -3.75 0.15
N GLY A 509 -22.27 -3.48 1.44
CA GLY A 509 -21.20 -3.96 2.31
C GLY A 509 -20.03 -2.99 2.45
N TYR A 510 -20.08 -1.85 1.79
CA TYR A 510 -19.08 -0.79 1.85
C TYR A 510 -19.60 0.48 2.50
N ALA A 511 -18.74 1.14 3.28
CA ALA A 511 -18.95 2.47 3.80
C ALA A 511 -17.72 3.36 3.51
N PHE A 512 -17.91 4.67 3.57
CA PHE A 512 -16.87 5.65 3.27
C PHE A 512 -16.76 6.66 4.38
N SER A 513 -15.52 6.85 4.88
CA SER A 513 -15.22 7.90 5.85
C SER A 513 -15.04 9.25 5.15
N GLN A 514 -15.13 10.32 5.93
CA GLN A 514 -14.78 11.67 5.49
C GLN A 514 -13.31 11.99 5.76
N PHE A 515 -12.77 11.53 6.89
CA PHE A 515 -11.42 11.84 7.38
C PHE A 515 -10.56 10.60 7.64
N GLY A 516 -10.96 9.46 7.12
CA GLY A 516 -10.25 8.19 7.31
C GLY A 516 -8.97 8.07 6.50
N TRP A 517 -8.13 9.10 6.52
CA TRP A 517 -6.88 9.18 5.77
C TRP A 517 -5.75 8.47 6.51
N VAL A 518 -4.96 7.71 5.75
CA VAL A 518 -3.70 7.14 6.21
C VAL A 518 -2.58 7.54 5.26
N GLN A 519 -1.38 7.68 5.79
CA GLN A 519 -0.21 8.03 5.00
C GLN A 519 0.22 6.87 4.11
N SER A 520 0.44 7.15 2.83
CA SER A 520 1.04 6.21 1.89
C SER A 520 2.55 6.44 1.79
N TYR A 521 2.98 7.66 1.50
CA TYR A 521 4.38 8.11 1.56
C TYR A 521 4.41 9.64 1.49
N GLY A 522 5.38 10.24 2.19
CA GLY A 522 5.55 11.70 2.15
C GLY A 522 4.26 12.46 2.43
N SER A 523 3.83 13.28 1.48
CA SER A 523 2.55 13.99 1.57
C SER A 523 1.35 13.21 1.04
N ARG A 524 1.59 12.08 0.39
CA ARG A 524 0.50 11.29 -0.18
C ARG A 524 -0.24 10.50 0.88
N CYS A 525 -1.55 10.71 0.91
CA CYS A 525 -2.47 10.00 1.78
C CYS A 525 -3.52 9.26 0.96
N VAL A 526 -4.01 8.16 1.49
CA VAL A 526 -5.11 7.39 0.93
C VAL A 526 -6.24 7.27 1.95
N LYS A 527 -7.45 7.14 1.46
CA LYS A 527 -8.64 6.95 2.28
C LYS A 527 -9.32 5.65 1.84
N PRO A 528 -8.88 4.51 2.40
CA PRO A 528 -9.41 3.22 1.99
C PRO A 528 -10.91 3.11 2.24
N PRO A 529 -11.69 2.53 1.30
CA PRO A 529 -13.07 2.15 1.56
C PRO A 529 -13.16 1.17 2.75
N ILE A 530 -14.28 1.21 3.45
CA ILE A 530 -14.52 0.36 4.61
C ILE A 530 -15.41 -0.80 4.19
N LEU A 531 -14.83 -1.98 4.08
CA LEU A 531 -15.56 -3.22 3.80
C LEU A 531 -16.05 -3.81 5.13
N PHE A 532 -17.33 -3.60 5.46
CA PHE A 532 -17.89 -3.97 6.75
C PHE A 532 -18.80 -5.20 6.71
N GLY A 533 -19.34 -5.57 5.55
CA GLY A 533 -20.35 -6.60 5.45
C GLY A 533 -20.30 -7.43 4.18
N ASP A 534 -21.23 -8.35 4.04
CA ASP A 534 -21.37 -9.15 2.84
C ASP A 534 -21.61 -8.26 1.61
N ILE A 535 -20.97 -8.58 0.51
CA ILE A 535 -20.92 -7.73 -0.67
C ILE A 535 -21.95 -8.20 -1.70
N SER A 536 -22.77 -7.27 -2.18
CA SER A 536 -23.66 -7.50 -3.31
C SER A 536 -23.65 -6.27 -4.24
N ARG A 537 -23.99 -6.50 -5.50
CA ARG A 537 -24.13 -5.46 -6.52
C ARG A 537 -25.61 -5.20 -6.76
N PRO A 538 -26.18 -4.11 -6.26
CA PRO A 538 -27.61 -3.83 -6.44
C PRO A 538 -28.00 -3.48 -7.88
N LYS A 539 -27.08 -2.86 -8.64
CA LYS A 539 -27.33 -2.45 -10.03
C LYS A 539 -26.03 -2.38 -10.82
N ALA A 540 -26.12 -2.25 -12.15
CA ALA A 540 -24.98 -2.06 -13.01
C ALA A 540 -24.20 -0.80 -12.64
N MET A 541 -22.87 -0.87 -12.72
CA MET A 541 -21.96 0.17 -12.24
C MET A 541 -21.30 0.96 -13.38
N THR A 542 -21.01 0.31 -14.51
CA THR A 542 -20.20 0.87 -15.60
C THR A 542 -20.88 0.75 -16.96
N VAL A 543 -21.86 -0.13 -17.09
CA VAL A 543 -22.47 -0.51 -18.39
C VAL A 543 -22.94 0.71 -19.18
N GLU A 544 -23.61 1.64 -18.52
CA GLU A 544 -24.17 2.84 -19.17
C GLU A 544 -23.08 3.72 -19.78
N TRP A 545 -21.97 3.92 -19.09
CA TRP A 545 -20.86 4.74 -19.59
C TRP A 545 -20.17 4.10 -20.78
N ILE A 546 -19.97 2.79 -20.74
CA ILE A 546 -19.34 2.03 -21.84
C ILE A 546 -20.28 1.93 -23.03
N ALA A 547 -21.57 1.71 -22.81
CA ALA A 547 -22.56 1.69 -23.87
C ALA A 547 -22.65 3.05 -24.58
N TYR A 548 -22.59 4.15 -23.83
CA TYR A 548 -22.54 5.48 -24.42
C TYR A 548 -21.27 5.66 -25.26
N ALA A 549 -20.10 5.33 -24.74
CA ALA A 549 -18.85 5.43 -25.46
C ALA A 549 -18.86 4.58 -26.74
N GLN A 550 -19.37 3.35 -26.69
CA GLN A 550 -19.47 2.48 -27.84
C GLN A 550 -20.44 3.02 -28.90
N SER A 551 -21.48 3.76 -28.49
CA SER A 551 -22.44 4.39 -29.44
C SER A 551 -21.80 5.46 -30.33
N LEU A 552 -20.62 5.97 -29.93
CA LEU A 552 -19.90 7.02 -30.65
C LEU A 552 -18.95 6.49 -31.73
N THR A 553 -18.66 5.19 -31.74
CA THR A 553 -17.63 4.60 -32.62
C THR A 553 -17.98 3.18 -33.04
N ASP A 554 -17.51 2.78 -34.20
CA ASP A 554 -17.60 1.40 -34.70
C ASP A 554 -16.43 0.54 -34.22
N LYS A 555 -15.38 1.13 -33.70
CA LYS A 555 -14.23 0.41 -33.16
C LYS A 555 -14.58 -0.27 -31.80
N PRO A 556 -13.93 -1.38 -31.46
CA PRO A 556 -14.16 -2.00 -30.17
C PRO A 556 -13.85 -1.04 -29.00
N MET A 557 -14.79 -0.95 -28.06
CA MET A 557 -14.64 -0.18 -26.83
C MET A 557 -14.41 -1.13 -25.67
N LYS A 558 -13.32 -0.96 -24.91
CA LYS A 558 -13.06 -1.78 -23.73
C LYS A 558 -13.99 -1.39 -22.58
N GLY A 559 -14.67 -2.37 -21.99
CA GLY A 559 -15.22 -2.23 -20.65
C GLY A 559 -14.09 -2.24 -19.65
N MET A 560 -14.14 -1.35 -18.67
CA MET A 560 -13.05 -1.14 -17.71
C MET A 560 -13.53 -1.42 -16.29
N LEU A 561 -12.91 -2.39 -15.63
CA LEU A 561 -13.24 -2.79 -14.26
C LEU A 561 -11.98 -2.91 -13.43
N THR A 562 -12.13 -2.72 -12.13
CA THR A 562 -11.11 -3.11 -11.14
C THR A 562 -11.43 -4.51 -10.64
N GLY A 563 -10.43 -5.36 -10.54
CA GLY A 563 -10.58 -6.73 -10.11
C GLY A 563 -10.80 -6.89 -8.61
N PRO A 564 -11.33 -8.05 -8.20
CA PRO A 564 -11.69 -8.30 -6.80
C PRO A 564 -10.50 -8.26 -5.84
N VAL A 565 -9.34 -8.73 -6.26
CA VAL A 565 -8.15 -8.76 -5.41
C VAL A 565 -7.66 -7.33 -5.12
N THR A 566 -7.65 -6.47 -6.11
CA THR A 566 -7.25 -5.06 -5.96
C THR A 566 -8.23 -4.30 -5.07
N ILE A 567 -9.54 -4.47 -5.28
CA ILE A 567 -10.56 -3.83 -4.44
C ILE A 567 -10.39 -4.25 -2.99
N LEU A 568 -10.19 -5.55 -2.74
CA LEU A 568 -9.95 -6.08 -1.40
C LEU A 568 -8.69 -5.47 -0.77
N ASN A 569 -7.56 -5.55 -1.45
CA ASN A 569 -6.26 -5.18 -0.88
C ASN A 569 -6.14 -3.68 -0.59
N TRP A 570 -6.91 -2.84 -1.27
CA TRP A 570 -6.92 -1.40 -1.05
C TRP A 570 -8.10 -0.91 -0.20
N SER A 571 -8.77 -1.82 0.51
CA SER A 571 -9.83 -1.54 1.47
C SER A 571 -9.38 -1.81 2.90
N PHE A 572 -10.05 -1.18 3.86
CA PHE A 572 -10.07 -1.69 5.23
C PHE A 572 -11.01 -2.90 5.26
N VAL A 573 -10.41 -4.08 5.37
CA VAL A 573 -11.15 -5.34 5.21
C VAL A 573 -11.77 -5.77 6.54
N ARG A 574 -12.99 -6.27 6.49
CA ARG A 574 -13.63 -6.90 7.65
C ARG A 574 -12.77 -8.05 8.19
N ASP A 575 -12.79 -8.22 9.51
CA ASP A 575 -11.98 -9.21 10.22
C ASP A 575 -12.80 -10.41 10.78
N ASP A 576 -14.10 -10.44 10.52
CA ASP A 576 -15.04 -11.46 11.01
C ASP A 576 -15.13 -12.70 10.09
N GLN A 577 -14.40 -12.70 8.98
CA GLN A 577 -14.27 -13.83 8.07
C GLN A 577 -12.90 -13.78 7.35
N PRO A 578 -12.45 -14.91 6.78
CA PRO A 578 -11.19 -14.92 6.01
C PRO A 578 -11.21 -13.96 4.82
N ARG A 579 -10.07 -13.36 4.51
CA ARG A 579 -9.94 -12.48 3.33
C ARG A 579 -10.34 -13.17 2.02
N SER A 580 -10.07 -14.47 1.90
CA SER A 580 -10.49 -15.27 0.74
C SER A 580 -12.00 -15.25 0.52
N VAL A 581 -12.77 -15.36 1.58
CA VAL A 581 -14.24 -15.32 1.52
C VAL A 581 -14.72 -13.94 1.03
N SER A 582 -14.18 -12.88 1.58
CA SER A 582 -14.49 -11.51 1.14
C SER A 582 -14.11 -11.29 -0.33
N CYS A 583 -12.99 -11.84 -0.78
CA CYS A 583 -12.56 -11.76 -2.17
C CYS A 583 -13.50 -12.51 -3.11
N TYR A 584 -13.98 -13.68 -2.72
CA TYR A 584 -14.97 -14.43 -3.50
C TYR A 584 -16.31 -13.69 -3.60
N GLN A 585 -16.72 -12.99 -2.56
CA GLN A 585 -17.91 -12.12 -2.61
C GLN A 585 -17.73 -10.99 -3.63
N LEU A 586 -16.58 -10.33 -3.60
CA LEU A 586 -16.24 -9.32 -4.61
C LEU A 586 -16.21 -9.91 -6.01
N ALA A 587 -15.62 -11.08 -6.17
CA ALA A 587 -15.53 -11.77 -7.45
C ALA A 587 -16.92 -12.03 -8.06
N LEU A 588 -17.86 -12.51 -7.25
CA LEU A 588 -19.24 -12.75 -7.71
C LEU A 588 -19.96 -11.45 -8.08
N ALA A 589 -19.76 -10.38 -7.31
CA ALA A 589 -20.38 -9.09 -7.59
C ALA A 589 -19.84 -8.48 -8.91
N ILE A 590 -18.53 -8.50 -9.11
CA ILE A 590 -17.91 -7.97 -10.34
C ILE A 590 -18.20 -8.90 -11.52
N ARG A 591 -18.31 -10.19 -11.32
CA ARG A 591 -18.76 -11.14 -12.36
C ARG A 591 -20.08 -10.72 -12.96
N ASP A 592 -21.05 -10.31 -12.15
CA ASP A 592 -22.35 -9.84 -12.62
C ASP A 592 -22.20 -8.61 -13.53
N GLU A 593 -21.28 -7.70 -13.22
CA GLU A 593 -20.96 -6.55 -14.07
C GLU A 593 -20.33 -6.98 -15.39
N VAL A 594 -19.42 -7.93 -15.37
CA VAL A 594 -18.78 -8.49 -16.57
C VAL A 594 -19.82 -9.10 -17.50
N LEU A 595 -20.75 -9.89 -16.94
CA LEU A 595 -21.82 -10.51 -17.72
C LEU A 595 -22.80 -9.48 -18.30
N ASP A 596 -23.11 -8.42 -17.57
CA ASP A 596 -23.95 -7.33 -18.04
C ASP A 596 -23.26 -6.52 -19.15
N LEU A 597 -21.96 -6.30 -19.08
CA LEU A 597 -21.17 -5.68 -20.13
C LEU A 597 -21.22 -6.52 -21.42
N GLU A 598 -21.01 -7.83 -21.30
CA GLU A 598 -21.11 -8.74 -22.46
C GLU A 598 -22.51 -8.71 -23.08
N LYS A 599 -23.55 -8.77 -22.24
CA LYS A 599 -24.95 -8.69 -22.67
C LYS A 599 -25.27 -7.38 -23.40
N ALA A 600 -24.61 -6.29 -23.00
CA ALA A 600 -24.75 -4.98 -23.68
C ALA A 600 -23.97 -4.90 -24.99
N GLY A 601 -23.28 -5.96 -25.42
CA GLY A 601 -22.56 -6.02 -26.69
C GLY A 601 -21.07 -5.63 -26.57
N VAL A 602 -20.52 -5.47 -25.38
CA VAL A 602 -19.10 -5.17 -25.20
C VAL A 602 -18.26 -6.37 -25.59
N ARG A 603 -17.29 -6.17 -26.48
CA ARG A 603 -16.48 -7.24 -27.07
C ARG A 603 -15.15 -7.45 -26.36
N VAL A 604 -14.66 -6.45 -25.66
CA VAL A 604 -13.41 -6.48 -24.92
C VAL A 604 -13.66 -5.94 -23.52
N ILE A 605 -13.29 -6.70 -22.49
CA ILE A 605 -13.50 -6.33 -21.09
C ILE A 605 -12.16 -6.45 -20.36
N GLN A 606 -11.68 -5.35 -19.78
CA GLN A 606 -10.47 -5.32 -19.00
C GLN A 606 -10.82 -5.29 -17.51
N ILE A 607 -10.16 -6.17 -16.77
CA ILE A 607 -10.33 -6.31 -15.30
C ILE A 607 -8.93 -6.19 -14.71
N ASP A 608 -8.65 -5.04 -14.09
CA ASP A 608 -7.30 -4.71 -13.61
C ASP A 608 -7.02 -5.31 -12.25
N GLU A 609 -5.91 -6.03 -12.14
CA GLU A 609 -5.42 -6.59 -10.88
C GLU A 609 -4.05 -5.97 -10.50
N ALA A 610 -4.07 -4.66 -10.32
CA ALA A 610 -2.89 -3.87 -9.99
C ALA A 610 -2.22 -4.30 -8.66
N ALA A 611 -3.00 -4.82 -7.71
CA ALA A 611 -2.53 -5.16 -6.37
C ALA A 611 -2.36 -6.68 -6.14
N LEU A 612 -2.31 -7.49 -7.18
CA LEU A 612 -2.15 -8.95 -7.03
C LEU A 612 -0.85 -9.27 -6.25
N ARG A 613 0.28 -8.79 -6.72
CA ARG A 613 1.57 -9.03 -6.09
C ARG A 613 1.68 -8.34 -4.72
N GLU A 614 1.11 -7.16 -4.60
CA GLU A 614 1.11 -6.40 -3.34
C GLU A 614 0.42 -7.12 -2.19
N GLY A 615 -0.50 -8.01 -2.47
CA GLY A 615 -1.22 -8.80 -1.47
C GLY A 615 -0.48 -10.04 -0.99
N LEU A 616 0.71 -10.35 -1.53
CA LEU A 616 1.49 -11.50 -1.10
C LEU A 616 1.79 -11.42 0.41
N PRO A 617 1.59 -12.51 1.16
CA PRO A 617 1.98 -12.57 2.56
C PRO A 617 3.48 -12.36 2.75
N LEU A 618 3.89 -11.95 3.95
CA LEU A 618 5.30 -11.75 4.27
C LEU A 618 6.11 -13.05 4.16
N ARG A 619 5.55 -14.17 4.62
CA ARG A 619 6.21 -15.46 4.55
C ARG A 619 5.93 -16.16 3.25
N ARG A 620 6.98 -16.57 2.57
CA ARG A 620 6.91 -17.27 1.29
C ARG A 620 6.10 -18.57 1.37
N ALA A 621 6.14 -19.25 2.50
CA ALA A 621 5.34 -20.46 2.73
C ALA A 621 3.82 -20.23 2.64
N GLN A 622 3.37 -18.99 2.82
CA GLN A 622 1.95 -18.61 2.72
C GLN A 622 1.53 -18.12 1.33
N TRP A 623 2.47 -17.93 0.42
CA TRP A 623 2.20 -17.41 -0.93
C TRP A 623 1.28 -18.32 -1.74
N SER A 624 1.47 -19.62 -1.65
CA SER A 624 0.69 -20.59 -2.42
C SER A 624 -0.81 -20.49 -2.12
N ASP A 625 -1.19 -20.43 -0.86
CA ASP A 625 -2.60 -20.31 -0.44
C ASP A 625 -3.20 -18.98 -0.91
N TYR A 626 -2.48 -17.86 -0.73
CA TYR A 626 -2.92 -16.57 -1.22
C TYR A 626 -3.12 -16.56 -2.74
N LEU A 627 -2.12 -16.99 -3.49
CA LEU A 627 -2.18 -17.00 -4.95
C LEU A 627 -3.31 -17.88 -5.47
N LYS A 628 -3.57 -19.00 -4.79
CA LYS A 628 -4.68 -19.88 -5.14
C LYS A 628 -6.02 -19.16 -5.09
N TRP A 629 -6.37 -18.54 -3.96
CA TRP A 629 -7.67 -17.88 -3.86
C TRP A 629 -7.72 -16.56 -4.65
N ALA A 630 -6.61 -15.86 -4.81
CA ALA A 630 -6.53 -14.64 -5.59
C ALA A 630 -6.74 -14.91 -7.09
N VAL A 631 -6.05 -15.90 -7.64
CA VAL A 631 -6.21 -16.32 -9.04
C VAL A 631 -7.63 -16.87 -9.28
N GLU A 632 -8.15 -17.68 -8.38
CA GLU A 632 -9.51 -18.22 -8.47
C GLU A 632 -10.55 -17.10 -8.46
N SER A 633 -10.38 -16.08 -7.63
CA SER A 633 -11.27 -14.91 -7.59
C SER A 633 -11.27 -14.15 -8.91
N PHE A 634 -10.11 -13.94 -9.52
CA PHE A 634 -10.04 -13.33 -10.85
C PHE A 634 -10.75 -14.20 -11.90
N ARG A 635 -10.51 -15.50 -11.88
CA ARG A 635 -11.13 -16.43 -12.84
C ARG A 635 -12.67 -16.44 -12.71
N ILE A 636 -13.19 -16.45 -11.50
CA ILE A 636 -14.63 -16.36 -11.24
C ILE A 636 -15.19 -15.06 -11.82
N THR A 637 -14.49 -13.96 -11.60
CA THR A 637 -14.90 -12.64 -12.11
C THR A 637 -14.93 -12.61 -13.64
N ALA A 638 -13.89 -13.10 -14.28
CA ALA A 638 -13.62 -12.90 -15.71
C ALA A 638 -14.25 -13.98 -16.60
N ASN A 639 -14.33 -15.21 -16.16
CA ASN A 639 -14.41 -16.37 -17.04
C ASN A 639 -15.84 -16.87 -17.32
N GLY A 640 -16.87 -16.09 -16.98
CA GLY A 640 -18.26 -16.38 -17.33
C GLY A 640 -18.68 -15.97 -18.74
N VAL A 641 -17.81 -15.31 -19.48
CA VAL A 641 -18.11 -14.78 -20.82
C VAL A 641 -17.94 -15.86 -21.91
N GLN A 642 -18.53 -15.60 -23.07
CA GLN A 642 -18.38 -16.43 -24.26
C GLN A 642 -16.94 -16.39 -24.80
N ASP A 643 -16.56 -17.38 -25.58
CA ASP A 643 -15.20 -17.50 -26.13
C ASP A 643 -14.77 -16.29 -26.97
N ASP A 644 -15.70 -15.67 -27.69
CA ASP A 644 -15.42 -14.54 -28.57
C ASP A 644 -15.38 -13.18 -27.85
N THR A 645 -15.68 -13.14 -26.57
CA THR A 645 -15.44 -11.96 -25.73
C THR A 645 -14.02 -12.02 -25.17
N GLN A 646 -13.23 -10.99 -25.47
CA GLN A 646 -11.82 -10.94 -25.08
C GLN A 646 -11.67 -10.32 -23.68
N ILE A 647 -10.99 -11.01 -22.81
CA ILE A 647 -10.68 -10.55 -21.45
C ILE A 647 -9.24 -10.05 -21.39
N HIS A 648 -9.10 -8.79 -20.98
CA HIS A 648 -7.81 -8.18 -20.66
C HIS A 648 -7.63 -8.07 -19.15
N THR A 649 -6.39 -8.09 -18.69
CA THR A 649 -6.00 -7.66 -17.36
C THR A 649 -4.78 -6.75 -17.46
N HIS A 650 -4.58 -5.91 -16.45
CA HIS A 650 -3.41 -5.05 -16.35
C HIS A 650 -2.75 -5.25 -14.99
N MET A 651 -1.43 -5.32 -15.01
CA MET A 651 -0.60 -5.32 -13.80
C MET A 651 0.34 -4.13 -13.82
N CYS A 652 0.27 -3.33 -12.76
CA CYS A 652 1.23 -2.26 -12.53
C CYS A 652 2.62 -2.83 -12.28
N TYR A 653 3.62 -1.96 -12.35
CA TYR A 653 5.02 -2.31 -12.16
C TYR A 653 5.21 -3.27 -10.99
N SER A 654 5.70 -4.48 -11.29
CA SER A 654 6.06 -5.49 -10.30
C SER A 654 7.06 -6.46 -10.88
N GLU A 655 7.87 -7.05 -10.02
CA GLU A 655 8.72 -8.17 -10.39
C GLU A 655 7.84 -9.43 -10.52
N PHE A 656 7.70 -9.97 -11.72
CA PHE A 656 6.81 -11.10 -12.00
C PHE A 656 7.46 -12.46 -11.85
N ASN A 657 8.78 -12.52 -11.82
CA ASN A 657 9.52 -13.77 -11.97
C ASN A 657 9.11 -14.85 -10.98
N ASP A 658 8.73 -14.43 -9.76
CA ASP A 658 8.35 -15.33 -8.68
C ASP A 658 6.87 -15.77 -8.72
N ILE A 659 6.01 -15.09 -9.50
CA ILE A 659 4.57 -15.39 -9.58
C ILE A 659 4.05 -15.57 -11.02
N ILE A 660 4.94 -15.66 -12.00
CA ILE A 660 4.56 -15.72 -13.42
C ILE A 660 3.63 -16.90 -13.74
N ALA A 661 3.83 -18.05 -13.11
CA ALA A 661 2.96 -19.21 -13.29
C ALA A 661 1.55 -18.93 -12.80
N SER A 662 1.40 -18.27 -11.67
CA SER A 662 0.10 -17.87 -11.12
C SER A 662 -0.60 -16.83 -12.01
N ILE A 663 0.16 -15.90 -12.59
CA ILE A 663 -0.36 -14.93 -13.55
C ILE A 663 -0.89 -15.66 -14.80
N ALA A 664 -0.17 -16.64 -15.30
CA ALA A 664 -0.64 -17.46 -16.43
C ALA A 664 -1.92 -18.23 -16.08
N ASP A 665 -2.04 -18.72 -14.85
CA ASP A 665 -3.23 -19.44 -14.37
C ASP A 665 -4.48 -18.58 -14.28
N MET A 666 -4.35 -17.26 -14.28
CA MET A 666 -5.50 -16.33 -14.38
C MET A 666 -6.23 -16.51 -15.72
N ASP A 667 -5.54 -16.98 -16.74
CA ASP A 667 -6.07 -17.30 -18.07
C ASP A 667 -6.76 -16.11 -18.75
N ALA A 668 -6.27 -14.89 -18.54
CA ALA A 668 -6.68 -13.71 -19.30
C ALA A 668 -6.24 -13.85 -20.77
N ASP A 669 -7.08 -13.46 -21.69
CA ASP A 669 -6.72 -13.50 -23.11
C ASP A 669 -5.55 -12.59 -23.45
N VAL A 670 -5.51 -11.41 -22.83
CA VAL A 670 -4.45 -10.42 -23.00
C VAL A 670 -4.04 -9.87 -21.62
N ILE A 671 -2.74 -9.83 -21.35
CA ILE A 671 -2.20 -9.12 -20.20
C ILE A 671 -1.37 -7.93 -20.66
N THR A 672 -1.62 -6.76 -20.06
CA THR A 672 -0.74 -5.59 -20.23
C THR A 672 0.09 -5.40 -18.97
N ILE A 673 1.36 -5.07 -19.16
CA ILE A 673 2.33 -4.91 -18.07
C ILE A 673 3.17 -3.64 -18.27
N GLU A 674 3.60 -3.03 -17.17
CA GLU A 674 4.49 -1.87 -17.22
C GLU A 674 5.93 -2.32 -17.42
N THR A 675 6.51 -1.98 -18.56
CA THR A 675 7.88 -2.39 -18.94
C THR A 675 8.75 -1.24 -19.43
N SER A 676 8.19 -0.07 -19.64
CA SER A 676 8.93 1.05 -20.25
C SER A 676 10.12 1.52 -19.41
N ARG A 677 10.00 1.51 -18.08
CA ARG A 677 11.08 1.90 -17.16
C ARG A 677 12.25 0.92 -17.13
N SER A 678 11.96 -0.34 -17.34
CA SER A 678 12.97 -1.42 -17.33
C SER A 678 13.58 -1.68 -18.70
N ASP A 679 13.22 -0.88 -19.72
CA ASP A 679 13.65 -1.10 -21.11
C ASP A 679 13.38 -2.55 -21.57
N MET A 680 12.21 -3.09 -21.20
CA MET A 680 11.75 -4.46 -21.44
C MET A 680 12.48 -5.57 -20.64
N GLU A 681 13.34 -5.22 -19.67
CA GLU A 681 14.03 -6.23 -18.84
C GLU A 681 13.06 -7.11 -18.05
N LEU A 682 11.89 -6.58 -17.67
CA LEU A 682 10.86 -7.38 -17.00
C LEU A 682 10.38 -8.57 -17.85
N LEU A 683 10.59 -8.55 -19.15
CA LEU A 683 10.28 -9.67 -20.04
C LEU A 683 11.28 -10.82 -19.95
N ASP A 684 12.38 -10.68 -19.22
CA ASP A 684 13.37 -11.76 -19.01
C ASP A 684 12.74 -12.97 -18.30
N ALA A 685 11.68 -12.76 -17.52
CA ALA A 685 10.88 -13.84 -16.95
C ALA A 685 10.36 -14.83 -18.02
N PHE A 686 10.15 -14.35 -19.25
CA PHE A 686 9.64 -15.15 -20.35
C PHE A 686 10.73 -15.97 -21.08
N ASP A 687 11.99 -15.77 -20.73
CA ASP A 687 13.09 -16.61 -21.25
C ASP A 687 13.01 -18.01 -20.68
N THR A 688 12.57 -18.16 -19.43
CA THR A 688 12.46 -19.45 -18.73
C THR A 688 11.02 -19.97 -18.66
N PHE A 689 10.03 -19.08 -18.68
CA PHE A 689 8.62 -19.41 -18.64
C PHE A 689 7.93 -18.98 -19.94
N LYS A 690 7.38 -19.92 -20.67
CA LYS A 690 6.65 -19.64 -21.91
C LYS A 690 5.22 -19.21 -21.57
N TYR A 691 4.97 -17.90 -21.54
CA TYR A 691 3.64 -17.37 -21.32
C TYR A 691 2.70 -17.74 -22.49
N PRO A 692 1.52 -18.32 -22.19
CA PRO A 692 0.72 -18.95 -23.25
C PRO A 692 -0.16 -18.02 -24.07
N ASN A 693 -0.50 -16.83 -23.52
CA ASN A 693 -1.51 -15.95 -24.09
C ASN A 693 -0.88 -14.66 -24.68
N GLU A 694 -1.69 -13.62 -24.95
CA GLU A 694 -1.21 -12.36 -25.54
C GLU A 694 -0.69 -11.40 -24.49
N ILE A 695 0.29 -10.59 -24.86
CA ILE A 695 0.96 -9.63 -23.95
C ILE A 695 1.06 -8.27 -24.62
N GLY A 696 0.74 -7.22 -23.84
CA GLY A 696 0.99 -5.83 -24.20
C GLY A 696 2.03 -5.20 -23.25
N PRO A 697 3.33 -5.23 -23.60
CA PRO A 697 4.35 -4.54 -22.82
C PRO A 697 4.24 -3.03 -23.01
N GLY A 698 4.27 -2.25 -21.93
CA GLY A 698 4.17 -0.79 -21.99
C GLY A 698 5.36 -0.16 -22.70
N VAL A 699 5.10 0.80 -23.56
CA VAL A 699 6.11 1.49 -24.38
C VAL A 699 6.22 2.99 -24.12
N TYR A 700 5.40 3.52 -23.22
CA TYR A 700 5.42 4.92 -22.81
C TYR A 700 5.43 5.02 -21.29
N ASP A 701 6.55 5.50 -20.74
CA ASP A 701 6.69 5.80 -19.31
C ASP A 701 6.00 7.13 -19.00
N ILE A 702 4.85 7.05 -18.38
CA ILE A 702 4.06 8.23 -18.00
C ILE A 702 4.69 9.06 -16.86
N HIS A 703 5.67 8.52 -16.17
CA HIS A 703 6.39 9.24 -15.11
C HIS A 703 7.56 10.07 -15.66
N SER A 704 7.97 9.81 -16.89
CA SER A 704 8.96 10.60 -17.58
C SER A 704 8.31 11.82 -18.24
N PRO A 705 8.92 13.02 -18.16
CA PRO A 705 8.44 14.18 -18.90
C PRO A 705 8.71 14.07 -20.41
N ASN A 706 9.47 13.07 -20.84
CA ASN A 706 9.87 12.88 -22.22
C ASN A 706 8.82 12.15 -23.03
N ILE A 707 8.53 12.68 -24.21
CA ILE A 707 7.65 12.01 -25.19
C ILE A 707 8.51 10.99 -25.94
N PRO A 708 8.15 9.69 -25.93
CA PRO A 708 8.93 8.68 -26.65
C PRO A 708 8.87 8.89 -28.15
N THR A 709 9.99 8.67 -28.81
CA THR A 709 10.06 8.73 -30.28
C THR A 709 9.51 7.44 -30.91
N GLN A 710 9.07 7.52 -32.16
CA GLN A 710 8.65 6.33 -32.91
C GLN A 710 9.75 5.25 -32.95
N ASP A 711 10.99 5.64 -33.22
CA ASP A 711 12.12 4.70 -33.32
C ASP A 711 12.43 4.03 -31.99
N HIS A 712 12.32 4.77 -30.87
CA HIS A 712 12.46 4.20 -29.54
C HIS A 712 11.41 3.12 -29.26
N ILE A 713 10.16 3.40 -29.58
CA ILE A 713 9.04 2.44 -29.41
C ILE A 713 9.24 1.20 -30.29
N VAL A 714 9.63 1.39 -31.54
CA VAL A 714 9.94 0.26 -32.46
C VAL A 714 11.06 -0.60 -31.86
N GLY A 715 12.09 0.01 -31.31
CA GLY A 715 13.20 -0.69 -30.65
C GLY A 715 12.72 -1.51 -29.43
N LEU A 716 11.86 -0.95 -28.59
CA LEU A 716 11.29 -1.66 -27.45
C LEU A 716 10.47 -2.87 -27.89
N MET A 717 9.61 -2.71 -28.89
CA MET A 717 8.78 -3.80 -29.41
C MET A 717 9.59 -4.89 -30.10
N ARG A 718 10.69 -4.57 -30.74
CA ARG A 718 11.62 -5.55 -31.29
C ARG A 718 12.27 -6.39 -30.21
N LYS A 719 12.69 -5.79 -29.09
CA LYS A 719 13.17 -6.51 -27.91
C LYS A 719 12.12 -7.48 -27.37
N ALA A 720 10.86 -7.03 -27.29
CA ALA A 720 9.76 -7.89 -26.86
C ALA A 720 9.55 -9.06 -27.83
N ALA A 721 9.65 -8.84 -29.13
CA ALA A 721 9.47 -9.85 -30.16
C ALA A 721 10.58 -10.93 -30.19
N GLU A 722 11.71 -10.67 -29.55
CA GLU A 722 12.75 -11.69 -29.36
C GLU A 722 12.30 -12.80 -28.40
N ARG A 723 11.37 -12.50 -27.49
CA ARG A 723 10.91 -13.42 -26.43
C ARG A 723 9.51 -13.95 -26.65
N ILE A 724 8.66 -13.18 -27.35
CA ILE A 724 7.24 -13.45 -27.50
C ILE A 724 6.88 -13.40 -28.98
N PRO A 725 6.17 -14.39 -29.53
CA PRO A 725 5.72 -14.35 -30.93
C PRO A 725 4.96 -13.07 -31.27
N ALA A 726 5.30 -12.48 -32.40
CA ALA A 726 4.74 -11.20 -32.84
C ALA A 726 3.20 -11.19 -32.91
N GLU A 727 2.58 -12.31 -33.25
CA GLU A 727 1.13 -12.48 -33.32
C GLU A 727 0.44 -12.41 -31.96
N ARG A 728 1.19 -12.44 -30.86
CA ARG A 728 0.67 -12.31 -29.48
C ARG A 728 1.04 -10.99 -28.82
N LEU A 729 1.64 -10.06 -29.54
CA LEU A 729 2.07 -8.77 -29.00
C LEU A 729 1.08 -7.66 -29.32
N TRP A 730 0.76 -6.88 -28.27
CA TRP A 730 0.01 -5.63 -28.33
C TRP A 730 0.96 -4.44 -28.14
N VAL A 731 0.51 -3.25 -28.58
CA VAL A 731 1.24 -1.99 -28.42
C VAL A 731 0.39 -1.04 -27.58
N ASN A 732 0.87 -0.70 -26.39
CA ASN A 732 0.14 0.14 -25.44
C ASN A 732 1.13 0.93 -24.58
N PRO A 733 0.69 2.08 -23.98
CA PRO A 733 1.49 2.78 -22.98
C PRO A 733 1.48 2.04 -21.64
N ASP A 734 2.26 2.52 -20.67
CA ASP A 734 2.04 2.19 -19.27
C ASP A 734 0.74 2.83 -18.78
N CYS A 735 0.27 2.45 -17.59
CA CYS A 735 -0.97 2.99 -17.03
C CYS A 735 -0.78 4.42 -16.48
N GLY A 736 -1.89 5.15 -16.31
CA GLY A 736 -1.88 6.42 -15.60
C GLY A 736 -1.84 7.67 -16.49
N LEU A 737 -2.28 7.60 -17.74
CA LEU A 737 -2.41 8.78 -18.61
C LEU A 737 -3.22 9.91 -17.98
N LYS A 738 -4.05 9.62 -16.98
CA LYS A 738 -4.81 10.63 -16.22
C LYS A 738 -3.95 11.67 -15.53
N THR A 739 -2.69 11.36 -15.27
CA THR A 739 -1.75 12.26 -14.61
C THR A 739 -1.01 13.20 -15.58
N ARG A 740 -1.19 12.97 -16.87
CA ARG A 740 -0.59 13.77 -17.95
C ARG A 740 -1.59 14.75 -18.53
N GLN A 741 -1.08 15.68 -19.35
CA GLN A 741 -1.89 16.63 -20.11
C GLN A 741 -2.10 16.12 -21.53
N TRP A 742 -3.19 16.56 -22.18
CA TRP A 742 -3.48 16.18 -23.56
C TRP A 742 -2.34 16.54 -24.51
N GLU A 743 -1.65 17.66 -24.27
CA GLU A 743 -0.52 18.13 -25.06
C GLU A 743 0.69 17.19 -25.03
N GLU A 744 0.80 16.38 -24.00
CA GLU A 744 1.85 15.33 -23.86
C GLU A 744 1.35 13.99 -24.40
N VAL A 745 0.10 13.64 -24.12
CA VAL A 745 -0.49 12.34 -24.47
C VAL A 745 -0.65 12.19 -25.99
N ILE A 746 -1.15 13.20 -26.69
CA ILE A 746 -1.40 13.13 -28.12
C ILE A 746 -0.13 12.85 -28.92
N PRO A 747 1.01 13.59 -28.74
CA PRO A 747 2.25 13.27 -29.44
C PRO A 747 2.79 11.88 -29.12
N ALA A 748 2.73 11.46 -27.85
CA ALA A 748 3.20 10.14 -27.42
C ALA A 748 2.43 9.01 -28.09
N LEU A 749 1.12 9.08 -28.09
CA LEU A 749 0.26 8.07 -28.72
C LEU A 749 0.33 8.12 -30.26
N THR A 750 0.55 9.28 -30.84
CA THR A 750 0.82 9.42 -32.29
C THR A 750 2.06 8.62 -32.68
N ASN A 751 3.14 8.77 -31.93
CA ASN A 751 4.38 8.02 -32.15
C ASN A 751 4.20 6.52 -31.92
N MET A 752 3.40 6.16 -30.93
CA MET A 752 3.08 4.76 -30.62
C MET A 752 2.32 4.08 -31.79
N VAL A 753 1.30 4.72 -32.31
CA VAL A 753 0.52 4.18 -33.44
C VAL A 753 1.40 4.11 -34.72
N ALA A 754 2.22 5.12 -34.96
CA ALA A 754 3.17 5.11 -36.08
C ALA A 754 4.19 3.96 -35.95
N ALA A 755 4.66 3.69 -34.76
CA ALA A 755 5.56 2.56 -34.48
C ALA A 755 4.87 1.22 -34.76
N ALA A 756 3.60 1.05 -34.35
CA ALA A 756 2.81 -0.15 -34.63
C ALA A 756 2.65 -0.37 -36.14
N LYS A 757 2.37 0.68 -36.90
CA LYS A 757 2.27 0.61 -38.38
C LYS A 757 3.59 0.20 -39.03
N THR A 758 4.71 0.71 -38.54
CA THR A 758 6.04 0.32 -39.00
C THR A 758 6.30 -1.17 -38.73
N LEU A 759 6.00 -1.66 -37.54
CA LEU A 759 6.16 -3.06 -37.16
C LEU A 759 5.28 -4.00 -38.03
N ARG A 760 4.05 -3.60 -38.33
CA ARG A 760 3.13 -4.35 -39.21
C ARG A 760 3.71 -4.52 -40.60
N SER A 761 4.39 -3.54 -41.13
CA SER A 761 5.00 -3.60 -42.48
C SER A 761 6.17 -4.58 -42.55
N GLN A 762 6.78 -4.92 -41.42
CA GLN A 762 7.94 -5.81 -41.31
C GLN A 762 7.57 -7.28 -41.13
N VAL A 763 6.32 -7.61 -40.80
CA VAL A 763 5.82 -8.97 -40.54
C VAL A 763 5.22 -9.62 -41.79
N ARG A 764 5.26 -8.98 -42.92
CA ARG A 764 4.73 -9.52 -44.20
C ARG A 764 5.65 -10.53 -44.85
#